data_ed8da17cc8623f32e2fb51f1772062af
#
_entry.id   ed8da17cc8623f32e2fb51f1772062af
#
_cell.length_a   1.000
_cell.length_b   1.000
_cell.length_c   1.000
_cell.angle_alpha   90.00
_cell.angle_beta   90.00
_cell.angle_gamma   90.00
#
_symmetry.space_group_name_H-M   'P 1'
#
loop_
_entity.id
_entity.type
_entity.pdbx_description
1 polymer ?
#
loop_
_entity_poly.entity_id
_entity_poly.type
_entity_poly.pdbx_seq_one_letter_code
_entity_poly.pdbx_strand_id
1 'polypeptide(L)'
;MPKQGAFTFVLHSHLPYCRKAGRWPHGEEWIHEAASETYIPLLNALNDLIADGLRPRLTIGITPILTEQLADPTILRNFEEYLDEKITAAQGDIDRLAEVQQLWDAAQTAAVQAAAEEGDAELEPDEAEGSIRSVEELQAVVRSENGEITPTAGDSPAPLHAGLLTAAAAAIAADLDAEEAAAETLDVVEEEAPLETPDPHRAYLAQWYRDWYAKIKQTFVERYNRDIVGAFRKLQDDDYIEIITCGATHGYLPLVSRDSTIYAQIAVAAQSYERHYGRRPRAIWLPECAYRPAYYTDDNGETQRKPGVEEFLEAQGINCFFVETTTIEGGAPIGKSEGKVFGPYGSLIRRYVVPVSKEMPLTGNSTLQPYLVGLSEKVSAIGRHHKTGLQVWSAEWGYPGESNYREFHKKDSISGMQYWRVTGPKVELGFKEYYHPDWTVDRIQSHAKHFTSLVRDVIAEYKGQTGRYGMISSNYDTELFGHWWFEGVDWIREVLRTLAASDEVELTTASDYIAANPPQSSLNLPESSWGENGTHTTWLNPETEWMWPIIHGAERRMEGLVAKYPAANGDQAAALAQIAREVLLLESSDWPFLVTTGQANDYATKRFNEHVDRFNSLADALESGDAGELQRLTAEYNDLDNPFPTIDYHVFAAREGRVD
;
A
#
# COMPACT_ATOMS: atom_id res chain seq x y z
N MET A 1 -33.82 -11.46 -16.03
CA MET A 1 -33.10 -12.43 -16.89
C MET A 1 -32.08 -13.16 -16.04
N PRO A 2 -31.59 -14.36 -16.36
CA PRO A 2 -30.48 -14.95 -15.62
C PRO A 2 -29.24 -14.08 -15.77
N LYS A 3 -28.42 -13.98 -14.68
CA LYS A 3 -27.15 -13.26 -14.71
C LYS A 3 -26.26 -13.79 -15.85
N GLN A 4 -25.50 -12.92 -16.48
CA GLN A 4 -24.65 -13.27 -17.63
C GLN A 4 -23.25 -13.71 -17.21
N GLY A 5 -22.78 -13.23 -16.05
CA GLY A 5 -21.50 -13.55 -15.45
C GLY A 5 -21.37 -12.92 -14.06
N ALA A 6 -20.21 -13.07 -13.47
CA ALA A 6 -19.90 -12.62 -12.12
C ALA A 6 -18.75 -11.60 -12.09
N PHE A 7 -18.68 -10.86 -11.00
CA PHE A 7 -17.61 -9.92 -10.70
C PHE A 7 -17.19 -10.04 -9.24
N THR A 8 -15.89 -9.97 -8.99
CA THR A 8 -15.33 -9.78 -7.65
C THR A 8 -14.19 -8.78 -7.69
N PHE A 9 -14.14 -7.88 -6.71
CA PHE A 9 -12.87 -7.27 -6.33
C PHE A 9 -12.05 -8.30 -5.56
N VAL A 10 -10.74 -8.32 -5.79
CA VAL A 10 -9.76 -8.99 -4.97
C VAL A 10 -8.80 -7.93 -4.46
N LEU A 11 -8.98 -7.55 -3.21
CA LEU A 11 -8.21 -6.49 -2.56
C LEU A 11 -7.13 -7.13 -1.69
N HIS A 12 -5.87 -6.84 -1.96
CA HIS A 12 -4.73 -7.35 -1.22
C HIS A 12 -4.23 -6.30 -0.23
N SER A 13 -4.44 -6.53 1.06
CA SER A 13 -3.99 -5.64 2.14
C SER A 13 -2.68 -6.15 2.72
N HIS A 14 -1.63 -5.35 2.59
CA HIS A 14 -0.30 -5.68 3.09
C HIS A 14 0.50 -4.43 3.43
N LEU A 15 1.18 -4.49 4.59
CA LEU A 15 2.19 -3.51 5.01
C LEU A 15 3.33 -4.25 5.71
N PRO A 16 4.58 -3.74 5.61
CA PRO A 16 5.74 -4.32 6.28
C PRO A 16 5.55 -4.43 7.79
N TYR A 17 6.27 -5.36 8.42
CA TYR A 17 6.29 -5.46 9.86
C TYR A 17 7.07 -4.30 10.48
N CYS A 18 6.39 -3.43 11.22
CA CYS A 18 6.95 -2.19 11.74
C CYS A 18 6.72 -1.98 13.25
N ARG A 19 6.16 -2.96 13.96
CA ARG A 19 5.96 -2.88 15.41
C ARG A 19 7.27 -2.55 16.14
N LYS A 20 7.26 -1.48 16.96
CA LYS A 20 8.44 -0.96 17.69
C LYS A 20 9.67 -0.68 16.79
N ALA A 21 9.47 -0.43 15.52
CA ALA A 21 10.55 -0.24 14.54
C ALA A 21 10.64 1.19 13.99
N GLY A 22 10.23 2.14 14.79
CA GLY A 22 10.12 3.55 14.40
C GLY A 22 8.68 3.92 14.08
N ARG A 23 8.43 5.23 14.04
CA ARG A 23 7.11 5.78 13.75
C ARG A 23 7.14 6.59 12.46
N TRP A 24 7.96 7.60 12.38
CA TRP A 24 8.06 8.53 11.26
C TRP A 24 9.54 8.73 10.87
N PRO A 25 9.91 8.93 9.61
CA PRO A 25 9.06 8.92 8.39
C PRO A 25 8.67 7.51 7.93
N HIS A 26 9.27 6.46 8.48
CA HIS A 26 9.05 5.06 8.14
C HIS A 26 8.76 4.23 9.39
N GLY A 27 7.80 3.32 9.30
CA GLY A 27 7.43 2.44 10.40
C GLY A 27 5.92 2.42 10.66
N GLU A 28 5.49 2.58 11.91
CA GLU A 28 4.07 2.46 12.31
C GLU A 28 3.15 3.47 11.61
N GLU A 29 3.66 4.62 11.12
CA GLU A 29 2.90 5.61 10.35
C GLU A 29 2.22 4.99 9.13
N TRP A 30 2.85 4.03 8.45
CA TRP A 30 2.25 3.32 7.30
C TRP A 30 0.96 2.60 7.69
N ILE A 31 0.96 1.92 8.86
CA ILE A 31 -0.25 1.24 9.36
C ILE A 31 -1.32 2.26 9.76
N HIS A 32 -0.91 3.35 10.40
CA HIS A 32 -1.83 4.39 10.87
C HIS A 32 -2.51 5.13 9.70
N GLU A 33 -1.73 5.49 8.68
CA GLU A 33 -2.26 6.11 7.45
C GLU A 33 -3.22 5.14 6.74
N ALA A 34 -2.83 3.88 6.52
CA ALA A 34 -3.70 2.90 5.88
C ALA A 34 -4.95 2.56 6.72
N ALA A 35 -4.83 2.47 8.04
CA ALA A 35 -6.00 2.23 8.90
C ALA A 35 -7.00 3.38 8.85
N SER A 36 -6.51 4.64 8.88
CA SER A 36 -7.37 5.83 8.85
C SER A 36 -7.97 6.11 7.48
N GLU A 37 -7.20 5.93 6.41
CA GLU A 37 -7.58 6.35 5.06
C GLU A 37 -8.19 5.21 4.23
N THR A 38 -7.84 3.93 4.52
CA THR A 38 -8.29 2.76 3.76
C THR A 38 -9.16 1.81 4.57
N TYR A 39 -8.65 1.19 5.65
CA TYR A 39 -9.33 0.04 6.26
C TYR A 39 -10.61 0.43 6.98
N ILE A 40 -10.60 1.49 7.80
CA ILE A 40 -11.80 1.98 8.48
C ILE A 40 -12.82 2.56 7.48
N PRO A 41 -12.43 3.42 6.52
CA PRO A 41 -13.32 3.86 5.46
C PRO A 41 -13.95 2.71 4.66
N LEU A 42 -13.18 1.66 4.31
CA LEU A 42 -13.69 0.49 3.59
C LEU A 42 -14.72 -0.28 4.44
N LEU A 43 -14.42 -0.51 5.72
CA LEU A 43 -15.39 -1.08 6.66
C LEU A 43 -16.67 -0.26 6.74
N ASN A 44 -16.55 1.08 6.78
CA ASN A 44 -17.71 1.98 6.79
C ASN A 44 -18.51 1.84 5.49
N ALA A 45 -17.85 1.89 4.34
CA ALA A 45 -18.51 1.78 3.03
C ALA A 45 -19.28 0.46 2.88
N LEU A 46 -18.69 -0.66 3.30
CA LEU A 46 -19.34 -1.97 3.27
C LEU A 46 -20.56 -2.03 4.21
N ASN A 47 -20.41 -1.56 5.44
CA ASN A 47 -21.49 -1.54 6.41
C ASN A 47 -22.63 -0.59 6.00
N ASP A 48 -22.32 0.53 5.33
CA ASP A 48 -23.33 1.46 4.82
C ASP A 48 -24.13 0.85 3.67
N LEU A 49 -23.46 0.12 2.75
CA LEU A 49 -24.15 -0.66 1.70
C LEU A 49 -25.09 -1.72 2.29
N ILE A 50 -24.66 -2.40 3.36
CA ILE A 50 -25.48 -3.39 4.07
C ILE A 50 -26.68 -2.72 4.73
N ALA A 51 -26.49 -1.56 5.36
CA ALA A 51 -27.58 -0.78 5.96
C ALA A 51 -28.61 -0.31 4.91
N ASP A 52 -28.16 -0.04 3.69
CA ASP A 52 -29.01 0.26 2.54
C ASP A 52 -29.73 -0.98 1.96
N GLY A 53 -29.56 -2.15 2.56
CA GLY A 53 -30.19 -3.42 2.14
C GLY A 53 -29.48 -4.10 0.96
N LEU A 54 -28.26 -3.67 0.61
CA LEU A 54 -27.47 -4.28 -0.46
C LEU A 54 -26.57 -5.41 0.08
N ARG A 55 -26.15 -6.31 -0.80
CA ARG A 55 -25.20 -7.38 -0.49
C ARG A 55 -23.87 -7.13 -1.23
N PRO A 56 -22.95 -6.36 -0.66
CA PRO A 56 -21.62 -6.24 -1.24
C PRO A 56 -20.91 -7.60 -1.09
N ARG A 57 -20.47 -8.17 -2.22
CA ARG A 57 -19.73 -9.43 -2.21
C ARG A 57 -18.39 -9.19 -2.90
N LEU A 58 -17.31 -9.40 -2.17
CA LEU A 58 -15.95 -9.24 -2.68
C LEU A 58 -14.97 -10.09 -1.86
N THR A 59 -13.78 -10.27 -2.39
CA THR A 59 -12.68 -11.00 -1.76
C THR A 59 -11.66 -9.99 -1.22
N ILE A 60 -11.28 -10.10 0.04
CA ILE A 60 -10.30 -9.23 0.68
C ILE A 60 -9.16 -10.09 1.24
N GLY A 61 -7.95 -9.89 0.73
CA GLY A 61 -6.73 -10.46 1.31
C GLY A 61 -6.23 -9.57 2.44
N ILE A 62 -6.10 -10.12 3.63
CA ILE A 62 -5.40 -9.46 4.72
C ILE A 62 -4.24 -10.36 5.09
N THR A 63 -3.00 -9.87 4.86
CA THR A 63 -1.82 -10.69 5.13
C THR A 63 -1.74 -11.04 6.61
N PRO A 64 -1.25 -12.24 6.97
CA PRO A 64 -1.14 -12.63 8.37
C PRO A 64 -0.33 -11.62 9.19
N ILE A 65 0.79 -11.14 8.64
CA ILE A 65 1.63 -10.15 9.33
C ILE A 65 0.90 -8.83 9.56
N LEU A 66 0.05 -8.39 8.64
CA LEU A 66 -0.80 -7.20 8.84
C LEU A 66 -1.91 -7.48 9.86
N THR A 67 -2.53 -8.67 9.80
CA THR A 67 -3.54 -9.09 10.78
C THR A 67 -2.98 -9.07 12.20
N GLU A 68 -1.76 -9.61 12.40
CA GLU A 68 -1.07 -9.59 13.71
C GLU A 68 -0.84 -8.16 14.20
N GLN A 69 -0.44 -7.25 13.32
CA GLN A 69 -0.22 -5.84 13.64
C GLN A 69 -1.53 -5.10 13.95
N LEU A 70 -2.57 -5.29 13.14
CA LEU A 70 -3.90 -4.69 13.38
C LEU A 70 -4.62 -5.27 14.61
N ALA A 71 -4.15 -6.38 15.15
CA ALA A 71 -4.63 -6.96 16.41
C ALA A 71 -3.70 -6.67 17.60
N ASP A 72 -2.53 -6.03 17.39
CA ASP A 72 -1.59 -5.73 18.48
C ASP A 72 -2.07 -4.54 19.32
N PRO A 73 -2.23 -4.70 20.65
CA PRO A 73 -2.74 -3.63 21.51
C PRO A 73 -1.85 -2.38 21.53
N THR A 74 -0.54 -2.52 21.25
CA THR A 74 0.39 -1.38 21.18
C THR A 74 0.14 -0.57 19.92
N ILE A 75 0.05 -1.25 18.77
CA ILE A 75 -0.26 -0.59 17.49
C ILE A 75 -1.64 0.11 17.54
N LEU A 76 -2.66 -0.55 18.10
CA LEU A 76 -4.00 0.04 18.21
C LEU A 76 -4.04 1.27 19.13
N ARG A 77 -3.27 1.26 20.23
CA ARG A 77 -3.14 2.43 21.10
C ARG A 77 -2.39 3.57 20.38
N ASN A 78 -1.27 3.27 19.73
CA ASN A 78 -0.49 4.24 18.98
C ASN A 78 -1.29 4.82 17.81
N PHE A 79 -2.19 4.02 17.22
CA PHE A 79 -3.12 4.49 16.19
C PHE A 79 -4.15 5.49 16.76
N GLU A 80 -4.70 5.25 17.95
CA GLU A 80 -5.60 6.22 18.58
C GLU A 80 -4.88 7.54 18.90
N GLU A 81 -3.62 7.46 19.38
CA GLU A 81 -2.74 8.62 19.59
C GLU A 81 -2.46 9.37 18.28
N TYR A 82 -2.17 8.65 17.20
CA TYR A 82 -2.00 9.24 15.86
C TYR A 82 -3.23 10.03 15.40
N LEU A 83 -4.44 9.50 15.61
CA LEU A 83 -5.67 10.22 15.27
C LEU A 83 -5.81 11.51 16.08
N ASP A 84 -5.43 11.50 17.37
CA ASP A 84 -5.42 12.71 18.21
C ASP A 84 -4.39 13.73 17.72
N GLU A 85 -3.22 13.29 17.31
CA GLU A 85 -2.19 14.15 16.73
C GLU A 85 -2.66 14.80 15.43
N LYS A 86 -3.29 14.04 14.54
CA LYS A 86 -3.84 14.60 13.27
C LYS A 86 -4.97 15.59 13.53
N ILE A 87 -5.85 15.32 14.48
CA ILE A 87 -6.92 16.27 14.91
C ILE A 87 -6.28 17.55 15.47
N THR A 88 -5.26 17.40 16.31
CA THR A 88 -4.53 18.53 16.92
C THR A 88 -3.78 19.34 15.87
N ALA A 89 -3.13 18.69 14.92
CA ALA A 89 -2.42 19.36 13.83
C ALA A 89 -3.37 20.17 12.93
N ALA A 90 -4.52 19.60 12.58
CA ALA A 90 -5.56 20.31 11.84
C ALA A 90 -6.15 21.48 12.63
N GLN A 91 -6.34 21.33 13.95
CA GLN A 91 -6.76 22.42 14.82
C GLN A 91 -5.71 23.53 14.89
N GLY A 92 -4.42 23.17 14.97
CA GLY A 92 -3.31 24.14 14.92
C GLY A 92 -3.31 24.98 13.64
N ASP A 93 -3.61 24.36 12.49
CA ASP A 93 -3.77 25.11 11.23
C ASP A 93 -4.97 26.06 11.27
N ILE A 94 -6.11 25.62 11.85
CA ILE A 94 -7.28 26.49 12.03
C ILE A 94 -6.92 27.71 12.85
N ASP A 95 -6.25 27.50 13.99
CA ASP A 95 -5.90 28.58 14.92
C ASP A 95 -4.89 29.56 14.27
N ARG A 96 -3.87 29.03 13.59
CA ARG A 96 -2.86 29.83 12.86
C ARG A 96 -3.50 30.66 11.74
N LEU A 97 -4.37 30.07 10.92
CA LEU A 97 -5.05 30.78 9.84
C LEU A 97 -6.05 31.83 10.34
N ALA A 98 -6.67 31.58 11.51
CA ALA A 98 -7.50 32.58 12.16
C ALA A 98 -6.68 33.77 12.70
N GLU A 99 -5.47 33.53 13.23
CA GLU A 99 -4.54 34.57 13.64
C GLU A 99 -4.09 35.42 12.43
N VAL A 100 -3.71 34.80 11.32
CA VAL A 100 -3.40 35.50 10.06
C VAL A 100 -4.55 36.40 9.62
N GLN A 101 -5.78 35.92 9.66
CA GLN A 101 -6.97 36.71 9.33
C GLN A 101 -7.12 37.93 10.26
N GLN A 102 -6.95 37.74 11.57
CA GLN A 102 -7.06 38.84 12.56
C GLN A 102 -5.96 39.90 12.34
N LEU A 103 -4.73 39.48 12.10
CA LEU A 103 -3.62 40.40 11.81
C LEU A 103 -3.86 41.18 10.51
N TRP A 104 -4.37 40.52 9.50
CA TRP A 104 -4.74 41.15 8.23
C TRP A 104 -5.85 42.19 8.40
N ASP A 105 -6.92 41.85 9.11
CA ASP A 105 -8.04 42.77 9.38
C ASP A 105 -7.59 43.98 10.21
N ALA A 106 -6.70 43.77 11.19
CA ALA A 106 -6.11 44.83 11.98
C ALA A 106 -5.23 45.77 11.13
N ALA A 107 -4.39 45.18 10.24
CA ALA A 107 -3.55 45.96 9.33
C ALA A 107 -4.39 46.80 8.32
N GLN A 108 -5.45 46.20 7.78
CA GLN A 108 -6.39 46.94 6.90
C GLN A 108 -7.10 48.08 7.65
N THR A 109 -7.53 47.83 8.88
CA THR A 109 -8.18 48.84 9.71
C THR A 109 -7.21 50.01 10.00
N ALA A 110 -5.95 49.70 10.34
CA ALA A 110 -4.91 50.71 10.57
C ALA A 110 -4.60 51.52 9.31
N ALA A 111 -4.52 50.85 8.15
CA ALA A 111 -4.31 51.55 6.86
C ALA A 111 -5.45 52.48 6.50
N VAL A 112 -6.71 52.09 6.74
CA VAL A 112 -7.88 52.96 6.51
C VAL A 112 -7.88 54.16 7.48
N GLN A 113 -7.49 53.95 8.75
CA GLN A 113 -7.38 55.05 9.71
C GLN A 113 -6.25 56.01 9.34
N ALA A 114 -5.08 55.54 8.94
CA ALA A 114 -3.98 56.35 8.48
C ALA A 114 -4.34 57.18 7.24
N ALA A 115 -5.03 56.59 6.26
CA ALA A 115 -5.51 57.29 5.08
C ALA A 115 -6.58 58.35 5.41
N ALA A 116 -7.42 58.15 6.43
CA ALA A 116 -8.38 59.12 6.91
C ALA A 116 -7.73 60.28 7.66
N GLU A 117 -6.63 60.03 8.39
CA GLU A 117 -5.85 61.05 9.08
C GLU A 117 -5.02 61.90 8.09
N GLU A 118 -4.51 61.31 7.00
CA GLU A 118 -3.83 62.05 5.90
C GLU A 118 -4.80 62.84 5.02
N GLY A 119 -6.06 62.44 4.94
CA GLY A 119 -7.11 63.07 4.14
C GLY A 119 -7.72 64.36 4.77
N ASP A 120 -7.39 64.72 6.02
CA ASP A 120 -7.79 66.01 6.66
C ASP A 120 -6.93 67.21 6.23
N ALA A 121 -5.97 67.02 5.32
CA ALA A 121 -5.27 68.08 4.61
C ALA A 121 -6.00 68.35 3.29
N GLU A 122 -6.81 69.44 3.28
CA GLU A 122 -7.62 70.02 2.21
C GLU A 122 -7.30 69.51 0.78
N LEU A 123 -8.11 68.59 0.23
CA LEU A 123 -8.18 68.29 -1.20
C LEU A 123 -9.52 68.78 -1.76
N GLU A 124 -9.44 69.51 -2.87
CA GLU A 124 -10.59 70.06 -3.62
C GLU A 124 -11.50 68.91 -4.12
N PRO A 125 -12.82 69.09 -4.26
CA PRO A 125 -13.79 68.01 -4.46
C PRO A 125 -13.74 67.24 -5.79
N ASP A 126 -12.89 67.58 -6.70
CA ASP A 126 -12.84 67.02 -8.07
C ASP A 126 -11.87 65.83 -8.27
N GLU A 127 -11.10 65.41 -7.25
CA GLU A 127 -10.14 64.30 -7.38
C GLU A 127 -10.57 63.00 -6.67
N ALA A 128 -11.80 62.92 -6.11
CA ALA A 128 -12.24 61.80 -5.30
C ALA A 128 -12.72 60.55 -6.08
N GLU A 129 -12.75 60.53 -7.40
CA GLU A 129 -13.20 59.38 -8.20
C GLU A 129 -12.05 58.46 -8.70
N GLY A 130 -10.79 58.69 -8.30
CA GLY A 130 -9.61 58.03 -8.89
C GLY A 130 -8.85 57.02 -8.04
N SER A 131 -9.22 56.73 -6.77
CA SER A 131 -8.36 55.92 -5.89
C SER A 131 -8.98 54.67 -5.33
N ILE A 132 -9.51 53.79 -6.18
CA ILE A 132 -9.65 52.37 -5.85
C ILE A 132 -8.66 51.62 -6.77
N ARG A 133 -7.43 51.49 -6.31
CA ARG A 133 -6.45 50.59 -6.98
C ARG A 133 -6.87 49.16 -6.73
N SER A 134 -7.16 48.43 -7.80
CA SER A 134 -7.46 47.01 -7.76
C SER A 134 -6.24 46.24 -7.27
N VAL A 135 -6.47 45.04 -6.71
CA VAL A 135 -5.40 44.11 -6.32
C VAL A 135 -4.42 43.82 -7.45
N GLU A 136 -4.86 43.96 -8.72
CA GLU A 136 -4.05 43.82 -9.93
C GLU A 136 -3.03 44.95 -10.09
N GLU A 137 -3.35 46.18 -9.70
CA GLU A 137 -2.41 47.33 -9.77
C GLU A 137 -1.33 47.25 -8.68
N LEU A 138 -1.65 46.76 -7.49
CA LEU A 138 -0.66 46.46 -6.44
C LEU A 138 0.30 45.33 -6.86
N GLN A 139 -0.18 44.34 -7.56
CA GLN A 139 0.67 43.27 -8.14
C GLN A 139 1.54 43.78 -9.31
N ALA A 140 1.11 44.79 -10.04
CA ALA A 140 1.88 45.39 -11.11
C ALA A 140 3.05 46.23 -10.58
N VAL A 141 2.88 46.95 -9.46
CA VAL A 141 3.94 47.74 -8.82
C VAL A 141 5.07 46.83 -8.30
N VAL A 142 4.74 45.71 -7.68
CA VAL A 142 5.73 44.74 -7.21
C VAL A 142 6.49 44.06 -8.35
N ARG A 143 5.89 43.96 -9.55
CA ARG A 143 6.56 43.42 -10.76
C ARG A 143 7.47 44.43 -11.44
N SER A 144 7.29 45.73 -11.26
CA SER A 144 8.10 46.79 -11.92
C SER A 144 9.41 47.09 -11.21
N GLU A 145 9.61 46.67 -9.96
CA GLU A 145 10.88 46.88 -9.23
C GLU A 145 11.90 45.73 -9.42
N ASN A 146 11.49 44.61 -10.00
CA ASN A 146 12.41 43.52 -10.37
C ASN A 146 12.67 43.56 -11.88
N GLY A 147 13.80 44.15 -12.26
CA GLY A 147 14.21 44.45 -13.62
C GLY A 147 14.01 43.33 -14.65
N GLU A 148 13.47 43.74 -15.79
CA GLU A 148 13.32 42.95 -17.01
C GLU A 148 14.63 42.36 -17.50
N ILE A 149 14.65 41.04 -17.72
CA ILE A 149 15.58 40.39 -18.64
C ILE A 149 14.77 39.83 -19.81
N THR A 150 14.92 40.48 -20.97
CA THR A 150 14.36 40.03 -22.25
C THR A 150 15.16 38.84 -22.79
N PRO A 151 14.53 37.74 -23.27
CA PRO A 151 15.23 36.66 -23.94
C PRO A 151 15.42 36.97 -25.44
N THR A 152 16.65 36.96 -25.89
CA THR A 152 16.99 36.88 -27.33
C THR A 152 16.93 35.42 -27.78
N ALA A 153 16.30 35.20 -28.92
CA ALA A 153 16.17 33.91 -29.58
C ALA A 153 17.50 33.37 -30.10
N GLY A 154 17.76 32.09 -29.88
CA GLY A 154 18.84 31.35 -30.55
C GLY A 154 19.25 30.09 -29.76
N ASP A 155 19.08 28.97 -30.45
CA ASP A 155 19.69 27.65 -30.23
C ASP A 155 19.10 26.66 -29.22
N SER A 156 18.82 25.49 -29.78
CA SER A 156 18.26 24.28 -29.15
C SER A 156 19.06 23.77 -27.96
N PRO A 157 18.43 23.24 -26.92
CA PRO A 157 19.13 22.67 -25.79
C PRO A 157 19.31 21.15 -25.86
N ALA A 158 20.51 20.72 -25.51
CA ALA A 158 20.82 19.35 -25.09
C ALA A 158 20.30 19.10 -23.65
N PRO A 159 20.15 17.85 -23.22
CA PRO A 159 19.34 17.49 -22.06
C PRO A 159 20.02 17.76 -20.72
N LEU A 160 19.40 18.54 -19.87
CA LEU A 160 19.78 18.80 -18.48
C LEU A 160 18.71 18.20 -17.55
N HIS A 161 18.86 16.94 -17.16
CA HIS A 161 17.99 16.32 -16.16
C HIS A 161 18.73 15.41 -15.16
N ALA A 162 19.89 15.83 -14.67
CA ALA A 162 20.59 15.09 -13.60
C ALA A 162 20.90 15.93 -12.33
N GLY A 163 20.53 17.21 -12.30
CA GLY A 163 20.99 18.13 -11.26
C GLY A 163 19.97 18.55 -10.20
N LEU A 164 18.69 18.34 -10.40
CA LEU A 164 17.64 18.93 -9.54
C LEU A 164 17.17 18.01 -8.40
N LEU A 165 17.37 16.70 -8.49
CA LEU A 165 17.00 15.76 -7.41
C LEU A 165 18.08 15.64 -6.33
N THR A 166 19.35 15.94 -6.64
CA THR A 166 20.43 16.05 -5.66
C THR A 166 20.35 17.33 -4.83
N ALA A 167 19.73 18.38 -5.33
CA ALA A 167 19.56 19.64 -4.60
C ALA A 167 18.47 19.57 -3.51
N ALA A 168 17.40 18.81 -3.74
CA ALA A 168 16.34 18.63 -2.72
C ALA A 168 16.79 17.73 -1.57
N ALA A 169 17.55 16.65 -1.86
CA ALA A 169 18.13 15.79 -0.83
C ALA A 169 19.27 16.48 -0.06
N ALA A 170 20.04 17.36 -0.74
CA ALA A 170 21.09 18.14 -0.11
C ALA A 170 20.52 19.30 0.73
N ALA A 171 19.35 19.85 0.39
CA ALA A 171 18.69 20.87 1.19
C ALA A 171 18.14 20.30 2.52
N ILE A 172 17.64 19.05 2.52
CA ILE A 172 17.16 18.37 3.73
C ILE A 172 18.33 17.95 4.65
N ALA A 173 19.48 17.58 4.08
CA ALA A 173 20.69 17.27 4.84
C ALA A 173 21.40 18.55 5.37
N ALA A 174 21.31 19.67 4.66
CA ALA A 174 21.90 20.94 5.09
C ALA A 174 21.12 21.62 6.24
N ASP A 175 19.83 21.35 6.38
CA ASP A 175 19.02 21.88 7.48
C ASP A 175 19.31 21.18 8.82
N LEU A 176 19.81 19.93 8.78
CA LEU A 176 20.22 19.19 10.01
C LEU A 176 21.62 19.59 10.51
N ASP A 177 22.51 20.05 9.62
CA ASP A 177 23.86 20.51 10.00
C ASP A 177 23.89 22.02 10.35
N ALA A 178 22.83 22.78 10.09
CA ALA A 178 22.77 24.21 10.37
C ALA A 178 22.36 24.57 11.80
N GLU A 179 21.78 23.64 12.57
CA GLU A 179 21.43 23.90 13.99
C GLU A 179 22.63 23.86 14.95
N GLU A 180 23.78 23.30 14.56
CA GLU A 180 24.96 23.20 15.40
C GLU A 180 26.00 24.33 15.19
N ALA A 181 25.84 25.20 14.18
CA ALA A 181 26.85 26.22 13.82
C ALA A 181 26.44 27.69 14.03
N ALA A 182 25.26 27.97 14.55
CA ALA A 182 24.77 29.36 14.72
C ALA A 182 24.79 29.84 16.19
N ALA A 183 25.97 29.87 16.81
CA ALA A 183 26.21 30.59 18.06
C ALA A 183 27.30 31.65 17.84
N GLU A 184 27.13 32.57 16.90
CA GLU A 184 27.85 33.85 16.90
C GLU A 184 26.89 34.97 16.46
N THR A 185 26.70 35.91 17.36
CA THR A 185 25.85 37.07 17.30
C THR A 185 26.21 38.00 16.13
N LEU A 186 25.28 38.17 15.21
CA LEU A 186 25.20 39.35 14.38
C LEU A 186 23.87 40.06 14.67
N ASP A 187 23.90 41.35 15.01
CA ASP A 187 22.73 42.22 15.07
C ASP A 187 22.08 42.26 13.66
N VAL A 188 21.11 41.39 13.44
CA VAL A 188 20.23 41.43 12.27
C VAL A 188 19.07 42.35 12.65
N VAL A 189 18.95 43.48 11.95
CA VAL A 189 17.71 44.25 11.92
C VAL A 189 16.66 43.27 11.40
N GLU A 190 15.71 42.88 12.24
CA GLU A 190 14.54 42.09 11.84
C GLU A 190 13.77 42.94 10.79
N GLU A 191 13.95 42.64 9.51
CA GLU A 191 12.95 42.97 8.51
C GLU A 191 11.70 42.19 8.88
N GLU A 192 10.64 42.87 9.30
CA GLU A 192 9.35 42.24 9.56
C GLU A 192 8.94 41.42 8.32
N ALA A 193 8.81 40.12 8.48
CA ALA A 193 8.36 39.22 7.41
C ALA A 193 7.03 39.75 6.84
N PRO A 194 6.85 39.77 5.52
CA PRO A 194 5.61 40.27 4.92
C PRO A 194 4.40 39.53 5.47
N LEU A 195 3.37 40.31 5.83
CA LEU A 195 2.14 39.76 6.43
C LEU A 195 1.57 38.68 5.50
N GLU A 196 1.40 37.46 6.03
CA GLU A 196 0.80 36.35 5.28
C GLU A 196 -0.66 36.74 4.91
N THR A 197 -1.05 36.51 3.65
CA THR A 197 -2.41 36.80 3.20
C THR A 197 -3.40 35.73 3.70
N PRO A 198 -4.60 36.13 4.17
CA PRO A 198 -5.62 35.17 4.58
C PRO A 198 -5.98 34.17 3.49
N ASP A 199 -6.11 32.91 3.88
CA ASP A 199 -6.50 31.82 2.99
C ASP A 199 -7.78 31.13 3.52
N PRO A 200 -8.97 31.64 3.15
CA PRO A 200 -10.23 31.06 3.63
C PRO A 200 -10.47 29.63 3.15
N HIS A 201 -9.92 29.25 1.98
CA HIS A 201 -10.09 27.89 1.47
C HIS A 201 -9.26 26.90 2.26
N ARG A 202 -8.02 27.25 2.58
CA ARG A 202 -7.16 26.44 3.42
C ARG A 202 -7.73 26.31 4.84
N ALA A 203 -8.33 27.38 5.40
CA ALA A 203 -9.02 27.32 6.68
C ALA A 203 -10.24 26.39 6.66
N TYR A 204 -11.02 26.40 5.58
CA TYR A 204 -12.09 25.43 5.35
C TYR A 204 -11.56 23.99 5.29
N LEU A 205 -10.49 23.74 4.56
CA LEU A 205 -9.90 22.40 4.45
C LEU A 205 -9.32 21.92 5.79
N ALA A 206 -8.71 22.79 6.58
CA ALA A 206 -8.24 22.44 7.92
C ALA A 206 -9.38 21.97 8.83
N GLN A 207 -10.54 22.69 8.81
CA GLN A 207 -11.74 22.25 9.52
C GLN A 207 -12.23 20.92 8.99
N TRP A 208 -12.30 20.74 7.68
CA TRP A 208 -12.73 19.50 7.04
C TRP A 208 -11.86 18.31 7.48
N TYR A 209 -10.53 18.44 7.51
CA TYR A 209 -9.62 17.38 7.96
C TYR A 209 -9.77 17.08 9.46
N ARG A 210 -9.89 18.11 10.30
CA ARG A 210 -10.17 17.93 11.74
C ARG A 210 -11.42 17.08 11.95
N ASP A 211 -12.51 17.43 11.28
CA ASP A 211 -13.79 16.76 11.42
C ASP A 211 -13.75 15.34 10.82
N TRP A 212 -13.02 15.16 9.72
CA TRP A 212 -12.80 13.86 9.10
C TRP A 212 -12.02 12.91 10.02
N TYR A 213 -10.88 13.33 10.57
CA TYR A 213 -10.12 12.51 11.52
C TYR A 213 -10.90 12.24 12.81
N ALA A 214 -11.64 13.21 13.32
CA ALA A 214 -12.54 13.02 14.48
C ALA A 214 -13.60 11.95 14.21
N LYS A 215 -14.19 11.94 13.00
CA LYS A 215 -15.15 10.91 12.58
C LYS A 215 -14.49 9.53 12.45
N ILE A 216 -13.29 9.44 11.90
CA ILE A 216 -12.54 8.18 11.84
C ILE A 216 -12.26 7.66 13.25
N LYS A 217 -11.79 8.53 14.17
CA LYS A 217 -11.56 8.16 15.57
C LYS A 217 -12.84 7.67 16.24
N GLN A 218 -13.93 8.42 16.10
CA GLN A 218 -15.23 8.01 16.65
C GLN A 218 -15.63 6.64 16.12
N THR A 219 -15.52 6.40 14.82
CA THR A 219 -15.86 5.12 14.21
C THR A 219 -15.00 3.99 14.74
N PHE A 220 -13.69 4.20 14.84
CA PHE A 220 -12.74 3.22 15.38
C PHE A 220 -13.09 2.84 16.82
N VAL A 221 -13.33 3.85 17.66
CA VAL A 221 -13.59 3.64 19.11
C VAL A 221 -15.00 3.10 19.36
N GLU A 222 -16.02 3.72 18.79
CA GLU A 222 -17.42 3.45 19.14
C GLU A 222 -18.07 2.37 18.28
N ARG A 223 -17.87 2.41 16.95
CA ARG A 223 -18.51 1.45 16.03
C ARG A 223 -17.77 0.11 16.00
N TYR A 224 -16.45 0.15 16.00
CA TYR A 224 -15.60 -1.05 15.89
C TYR A 224 -14.92 -1.44 17.19
N ASN A 225 -15.16 -0.72 18.29
CA ASN A 225 -14.60 -1.04 19.62
C ASN A 225 -13.08 -1.29 19.59
N ARG A 226 -12.35 -0.55 18.77
CA ARG A 226 -10.89 -0.68 18.51
C ARG A 226 -10.48 -2.04 17.93
N ASP A 227 -11.40 -2.78 17.32
CA ASP A 227 -11.16 -4.12 16.76
C ASP A 227 -11.42 -4.13 15.25
N ILE A 228 -10.41 -3.70 14.47
CA ILE A 228 -10.47 -3.66 13.00
C ILE A 228 -10.57 -5.08 12.43
N VAL A 229 -9.78 -6.03 12.98
CA VAL A 229 -9.77 -7.43 12.54
C VAL A 229 -11.11 -8.09 12.81
N GLY A 230 -11.68 -7.91 14.00
CA GLY A 230 -13.01 -8.42 14.34
C GLY A 230 -14.12 -7.80 13.51
N ALA A 231 -14.00 -6.53 13.11
CA ALA A 231 -14.96 -5.89 12.22
C ALA A 231 -14.98 -6.54 10.83
N PHE A 232 -13.81 -6.83 10.23
CA PHE A 232 -13.72 -7.60 8.98
C PHE A 232 -14.21 -9.04 9.17
N ARG A 233 -13.80 -9.70 10.25
CA ARG A 233 -14.31 -11.04 10.58
C ARG A 233 -15.83 -11.10 10.63
N LYS A 234 -16.47 -10.11 11.26
CA LYS A 234 -17.93 -10.04 11.32
C LYS A 234 -18.57 -10.00 9.94
N LEU A 235 -18.03 -9.20 9.01
CA LEU A 235 -18.52 -9.16 7.63
C LEU A 235 -18.38 -10.50 6.92
N GLN A 236 -17.30 -11.25 7.20
CA GLN A 236 -17.11 -12.60 6.68
C GLN A 236 -18.08 -13.60 7.31
N ASP A 237 -18.28 -13.55 8.64
CA ASP A 237 -19.18 -14.44 9.35
C ASP A 237 -20.64 -14.24 8.94
N ASP A 238 -21.01 -13.00 8.59
CA ASP A 238 -22.32 -12.62 8.05
C ASP A 238 -22.43 -12.86 6.52
N ASP A 239 -21.44 -13.48 5.88
CA ASP A 239 -21.42 -13.83 4.45
C ASP A 239 -21.51 -12.63 3.49
N TYR A 240 -20.93 -11.49 3.85
CA TYR A 240 -20.81 -10.31 2.98
C TYR A 240 -19.49 -10.25 2.22
N ILE A 241 -18.41 -10.78 2.79
CA ILE A 241 -17.08 -10.82 2.17
C ILE A 241 -16.45 -12.20 2.34
N GLU A 242 -15.42 -12.47 1.57
CA GLU A 242 -14.46 -13.53 1.83
C GLU A 242 -13.13 -12.90 2.22
N ILE A 243 -12.60 -13.26 3.39
CA ILE A 243 -11.22 -12.92 3.74
C ILE A 243 -10.33 -14.07 3.25
N ILE A 244 -9.24 -13.74 2.57
CA ILE A 244 -8.22 -14.69 2.14
C ILE A 244 -6.88 -14.39 2.83
N THR A 245 -6.02 -15.41 2.91
CA THR A 245 -4.70 -15.31 3.52
C THR A 245 -3.60 -14.91 2.53
N CYS A 246 -2.36 -14.88 2.98
CA CYS A 246 -1.14 -14.70 2.20
C CYS A 246 -0.02 -15.58 2.78
N GLY A 247 1.24 -15.44 2.35
CA GLY A 247 2.40 -15.95 3.08
C GLY A 247 2.50 -15.29 4.47
N ALA A 248 2.97 -15.99 5.47
CA ALA A 248 2.96 -15.53 6.87
C ALA A 248 3.52 -14.11 7.03
N THR A 249 4.70 -13.85 6.51
CA THR A 249 5.38 -12.55 6.50
C THR A 249 5.58 -11.98 5.10
N HIS A 250 4.73 -12.38 4.16
CA HIS A 250 4.86 -11.97 2.76
C HIS A 250 6.19 -12.41 2.11
N GLY A 251 6.75 -13.56 2.53
CA GLY A 251 7.99 -14.09 1.96
C GLY A 251 7.87 -14.39 0.47
N TYR A 252 8.88 -14.03 -0.33
CA TYR A 252 8.84 -14.18 -1.78
C TYR A 252 9.10 -15.64 -2.20
N LEU A 253 8.03 -16.45 -2.29
CA LEU A 253 8.08 -17.90 -2.42
C LEU A 253 8.95 -18.45 -3.58
N PRO A 254 9.01 -17.83 -4.78
CA PRO A 254 9.86 -18.35 -5.85
C PRO A 254 11.36 -18.28 -5.58
N LEU A 255 11.82 -17.39 -4.71
CA LEU A 255 13.25 -17.17 -4.45
C LEU A 255 13.76 -17.81 -3.16
N VAL A 256 12.88 -18.31 -2.29
CA VAL A 256 13.29 -19.10 -1.12
C VAL A 256 13.82 -20.46 -1.55
N SER A 257 14.86 -20.97 -0.87
CA SER A 257 15.62 -22.14 -1.32
C SER A 257 15.12 -23.46 -0.76
N ARG A 258 14.32 -23.42 0.32
CA ARG A 258 13.90 -24.64 1.05
C ARG A 258 12.40 -24.88 0.98
N ASP A 259 12.02 -26.14 0.75
CA ASP A 259 10.61 -26.55 0.78
C ASP A 259 9.99 -26.39 2.17
N SER A 260 10.80 -26.54 3.22
CA SER A 260 10.41 -26.28 4.62
C SER A 260 9.99 -24.82 4.84
N THR A 261 10.68 -23.86 4.21
CA THR A 261 10.35 -22.44 4.29
C THR A 261 9.02 -22.12 3.61
N ILE A 262 8.78 -22.65 2.40
CA ILE A 262 7.51 -22.46 1.70
C ILE A 262 6.36 -23.02 2.55
N TYR A 263 6.57 -24.24 3.09
CA TYR A 263 5.59 -24.84 3.99
C TYR A 263 5.34 -23.98 5.22
N ALA A 264 6.40 -23.48 5.86
CA ALA A 264 6.29 -22.65 7.07
C ALA A 264 5.51 -21.35 6.78
N GLN A 265 5.84 -20.63 5.68
CA GLN A 265 5.12 -19.44 5.26
C GLN A 265 3.61 -19.70 5.08
N ILE A 266 3.23 -20.84 4.51
CA ILE A 266 1.82 -21.18 4.24
C ILE A 266 1.13 -21.74 5.50
N ALA A 267 1.81 -22.63 6.27
CA ALA A 267 1.23 -23.26 7.45
C ALA A 267 1.00 -22.26 8.60
N VAL A 268 1.99 -21.39 8.86
CA VAL A 268 1.86 -20.33 9.88
C VAL A 268 0.77 -19.33 9.48
N ALA A 269 0.68 -19.01 8.18
CA ALA A 269 -0.40 -18.18 7.66
C ALA A 269 -1.78 -18.78 7.92
N ALA A 270 -1.95 -20.07 7.63
CA ALA A 270 -3.22 -20.77 7.86
C ALA A 270 -3.58 -20.83 9.35
N GLN A 271 -2.60 -21.01 10.23
CA GLN A 271 -2.79 -21.00 11.68
C GLN A 271 -3.18 -19.62 12.22
N SER A 272 -2.49 -18.57 11.79
CA SER A 272 -2.81 -17.18 12.15
C SER A 272 -4.21 -16.80 11.67
N TYR A 273 -4.54 -17.15 10.43
CA TYR A 273 -5.88 -16.94 9.88
C TYR A 273 -6.97 -17.63 10.72
N GLU A 274 -6.77 -18.94 11.07
CA GLU A 274 -7.74 -19.68 11.87
C GLU A 274 -7.92 -19.06 13.27
N ARG A 275 -6.83 -18.57 13.88
CA ARG A 275 -6.86 -17.91 15.19
C ARG A 275 -7.68 -16.61 15.15
N HIS A 276 -7.50 -15.77 14.12
CA HIS A 276 -8.16 -14.48 14.03
C HIS A 276 -9.59 -14.57 13.46
N TYR A 277 -9.79 -15.42 12.44
CA TYR A 277 -11.05 -15.48 11.70
C TYR A 277 -11.92 -16.71 12.03
N GLY A 278 -11.45 -17.60 12.90
CA GLY A 278 -12.24 -18.74 13.43
C GLY A 278 -12.54 -19.85 12.44
N ARG A 279 -11.90 -19.87 11.28
CA ARG A 279 -12.04 -20.87 10.23
C ARG A 279 -10.76 -21.01 9.42
N ARG A 280 -10.60 -22.08 8.63
CA ARG A 280 -9.48 -22.23 7.70
C ARG A 280 -9.66 -21.31 6.47
N PRO A 281 -8.56 -20.75 5.92
CA PRO A 281 -8.62 -19.99 4.68
C PRO A 281 -8.95 -20.90 3.50
N ARG A 282 -9.82 -20.46 2.58
CA ARG A 282 -10.15 -21.19 1.35
C ARG A 282 -9.26 -20.78 0.19
N ALA A 283 -8.76 -19.54 0.22
CA ALA A 283 -7.93 -18.97 -0.84
C ALA A 283 -6.76 -18.18 -0.26
N ILE A 284 -5.77 -17.92 -1.11
CA ILE A 284 -4.55 -17.20 -0.78
C ILE A 284 -4.21 -16.21 -1.89
N TRP A 285 -3.73 -15.03 -1.49
CA TRP A 285 -2.93 -14.19 -2.35
C TRP A 285 -1.47 -14.63 -2.20
N LEU A 286 -0.85 -15.14 -3.26
CA LEU A 286 0.58 -15.43 -3.21
C LEU A 286 1.34 -14.11 -3.07
N PRO A 287 2.33 -14.01 -2.17
CA PRO A 287 3.15 -12.81 -2.05
C PRO A 287 3.62 -12.33 -3.44
N GLU A 288 3.31 -11.06 -3.77
CA GLU A 288 3.61 -10.43 -5.05
C GLU A 288 2.98 -11.13 -6.28
N CYS A 289 1.86 -11.83 -6.09
CA CYS A 289 1.23 -12.65 -7.12
C CYS A 289 2.22 -13.64 -7.77
N ALA A 290 3.27 -14.03 -7.00
CA ALA A 290 4.41 -14.77 -7.50
C ALA A 290 4.20 -16.27 -7.37
N TYR A 291 4.20 -16.96 -8.50
CA TYR A 291 3.99 -18.39 -8.60
C TYR A 291 5.26 -19.12 -9.05
N ARG A 292 5.59 -20.22 -8.39
CA ARG A 292 6.66 -21.16 -8.74
C ARG A 292 6.06 -22.53 -9.05
N PRO A 293 6.15 -23.02 -10.30
CA PRO A 293 5.75 -24.38 -10.65
C PRO A 293 6.69 -25.42 -10.04
N ALA A 294 6.28 -26.69 -10.06
CA ALA A 294 7.18 -27.78 -9.78
C ALA A 294 8.34 -27.83 -10.78
N TYR A 295 9.54 -28.12 -10.29
CA TYR A 295 10.74 -28.22 -11.12
C TYR A 295 11.69 -29.31 -10.61
N TYR A 296 12.72 -29.61 -11.38
CA TYR A 296 13.73 -30.60 -11.03
C TYR A 296 15.08 -29.92 -10.84
N THR A 297 15.80 -30.31 -9.80
CA THR A 297 17.18 -29.89 -9.53
C THR A 297 18.10 -31.10 -9.54
N ASP A 298 19.32 -30.92 -10.01
CA ASP A 298 20.37 -31.91 -9.87
C ASP A 298 21.26 -31.52 -8.67
N ASP A 299 21.04 -32.17 -7.56
CA ASP A 299 21.81 -31.97 -6.33
C ASP A 299 22.72 -33.19 -6.14
N ASN A 300 24.04 -33.00 -6.14
CA ASN A 300 25.05 -34.06 -5.95
C ASN A 300 24.91 -35.28 -6.91
N GLY A 301 24.39 -35.07 -8.12
CA GLY A 301 24.19 -36.14 -9.12
C GLY A 301 22.90 -36.92 -8.96
N GLU A 302 22.01 -36.51 -8.04
CA GLU A 302 20.65 -37.01 -7.92
C GLU A 302 19.66 -35.95 -8.37
N THR A 303 18.77 -36.30 -9.30
CA THR A 303 17.70 -35.41 -9.74
C THR A 303 16.59 -35.44 -8.69
N GLN A 304 16.38 -34.33 -8.01
CA GLN A 304 15.27 -34.14 -7.05
C GLN A 304 14.16 -33.30 -7.65
N ARG A 305 12.93 -33.73 -7.45
CA ARG A 305 11.75 -32.92 -7.78
C ARG A 305 11.45 -31.94 -6.64
N LYS A 306 11.31 -30.68 -6.97
CA LYS A 306 10.79 -29.64 -6.08
C LYS A 306 9.30 -29.45 -6.35
N PRO A 307 8.44 -29.54 -5.30
CA PRO A 307 7.00 -29.34 -5.47
C PRO A 307 6.65 -27.93 -5.97
N GLY A 308 5.57 -27.80 -6.71
CA GLY A 308 4.97 -26.52 -7.01
C GLY A 308 4.28 -25.90 -5.78
N VAL A 309 4.09 -24.59 -5.81
CA VAL A 309 3.43 -23.89 -4.68
C VAL A 309 2.02 -24.44 -4.46
N GLU A 310 1.29 -24.83 -5.51
CA GLU A 310 -0.05 -25.42 -5.44
C GLU A 310 -0.11 -26.69 -4.59
N GLU A 311 0.97 -27.46 -4.52
CA GLU A 311 1.01 -28.70 -3.73
C GLU A 311 1.06 -28.40 -2.22
N PHE A 312 1.78 -27.35 -1.81
CA PHE A 312 1.80 -26.87 -0.44
C PHE A 312 0.44 -26.27 -0.04
N LEU A 313 -0.23 -25.57 -0.98
CA LEU A 313 -1.58 -25.03 -0.76
C LEU A 313 -2.59 -26.17 -0.54
N GLU A 314 -2.54 -27.20 -1.37
CA GLU A 314 -3.40 -28.37 -1.22
C GLU A 314 -3.21 -29.06 0.14
N ALA A 315 -1.95 -29.22 0.61
CA ALA A 315 -1.63 -29.79 1.90
C ALA A 315 -2.24 -28.99 3.08
N GLN A 316 -2.41 -27.68 2.93
CA GLN A 316 -3.07 -26.82 3.92
C GLN A 316 -4.57 -26.63 3.69
N GLY A 317 -5.14 -27.28 2.68
CA GLY A 317 -6.57 -27.17 2.35
C GLY A 317 -6.97 -25.86 1.68
N ILE A 318 -6.01 -25.13 1.12
CA ILE A 318 -6.23 -23.90 0.38
C ILE A 318 -6.46 -24.25 -1.09
N ASN A 319 -7.61 -23.86 -1.64
CA ASN A 319 -8.09 -24.37 -2.93
C ASN A 319 -8.03 -23.33 -4.07
N CYS A 320 -7.61 -22.09 -3.78
CA CYS A 320 -7.58 -21.03 -4.77
C CYS A 320 -6.43 -20.06 -4.52
N PHE A 321 -5.80 -19.61 -5.60
CA PHE A 321 -4.86 -18.49 -5.61
C PHE A 321 -5.01 -17.66 -6.88
N PHE A 322 -4.31 -16.53 -6.95
CA PHE A 322 -4.42 -15.57 -8.04
C PHE A 322 -3.10 -15.43 -8.78
N VAL A 323 -3.18 -15.19 -10.10
CA VAL A 323 -2.02 -15.01 -10.98
C VAL A 323 -2.23 -13.84 -11.94
N GLU A 324 -1.13 -13.34 -12.50
CA GLU A 324 -1.17 -12.32 -13.55
C GLU A 324 -1.89 -12.80 -14.83
N THR A 325 -2.43 -11.84 -15.57
CA THR A 325 -3.11 -12.07 -16.85
C THR A 325 -2.29 -12.95 -17.78
N THR A 326 -1.03 -12.59 -17.97
CA THR A 326 -0.11 -13.26 -18.91
C THR A 326 0.22 -14.69 -18.52
N THR A 327 0.10 -15.03 -17.25
CA THR A 327 0.29 -16.40 -16.75
C THR A 327 -0.77 -17.37 -17.31
N ILE A 328 -1.99 -16.86 -17.59
CA ILE A 328 -3.08 -17.64 -18.17
C ILE A 328 -3.20 -17.42 -19.67
N GLU A 329 -3.20 -16.16 -20.11
CA GLU A 329 -3.51 -15.80 -21.50
C GLU A 329 -2.28 -15.74 -22.41
N GLY A 330 -1.08 -15.64 -21.83
CA GLY A 330 0.14 -15.33 -22.59
C GLY A 330 0.22 -13.84 -22.97
N GLY A 331 1.05 -13.52 -23.94
CA GLY A 331 1.26 -12.15 -24.41
C GLY A 331 2.41 -11.43 -23.70
N ALA A 332 2.48 -10.11 -23.83
CA ALA A 332 3.46 -9.28 -23.16
C ALA A 332 3.07 -9.08 -21.69
N PRO A 333 3.97 -9.29 -20.73
CA PRO A 333 3.67 -9.05 -19.32
C PRO A 333 3.45 -7.56 -19.06
N ILE A 334 2.46 -7.26 -18.24
CA ILE A 334 2.13 -5.91 -17.80
C ILE A 334 2.15 -5.92 -16.27
N GLY A 335 3.35 -5.78 -15.73
CA GLY A 335 3.54 -5.67 -14.29
C GLY A 335 3.09 -4.32 -13.75
N LYS A 336 2.71 -4.26 -12.48
CA LYS A 336 2.37 -3.01 -11.78
C LYS A 336 3.56 -2.05 -11.61
N SER A 337 4.78 -2.56 -11.73
CA SER A 337 6.04 -1.80 -11.58
C SER A 337 6.61 -1.25 -12.89
N GLU A 338 5.87 -1.30 -13.97
CA GLU A 338 6.29 -0.74 -15.27
C GLU A 338 6.02 0.75 -15.35
N GLY A 339 6.77 1.62 -14.73
CA GLY A 339 6.95 3.07 -14.97
C GLY A 339 5.79 3.96 -15.50
N LYS A 340 4.61 3.38 -15.75
CA LYS A 340 3.38 4.01 -16.22
C LYS A 340 2.19 3.76 -15.30
N VAL A 341 2.44 3.37 -14.08
CA VAL A 341 1.42 3.01 -13.07
C VAL A 341 1.27 4.15 -12.09
N PHE A 342 0.04 4.36 -11.63
CA PHE A 342 -0.24 5.36 -10.59
C PHE A 342 0.29 4.90 -9.22
N GLY A 343 0.62 5.86 -8.34
CA GLY A 343 1.03 5.62 -6.97
C GLY A 343 2.54 5.54 -6.77
N PRO A 344 3.01 4.98 -5.65
CA PRO A 344 4.42 4.99 -5.28
C PRO A 344 5.35 4.27 -6.25
N TYR A 345 4.81 3.47 -7.16
CA TYR A 345 5.57 2.73 -8.18
C TYR A 345 5.79 3.51 -9.48
N GLY A 346 5.14 4.66 -9.68
CA GLY A 346 5.14 5.39 -10.94
C GLY A 346 6.45 6.09 -11.30
N SER A 347 7.40 6.20 -10.36
CA SER A 347 8.65 6.94 -10.53
C SER A 347 9.89 6.16 -10.11
N LEU A 348 9.92 4.85 -10.35
CA LEU A 348 11.09 4.04 -10.03
C LEU A 348 12.34 4.53 -10.78
N ILE A 349 13.34 4.98 -10.03
CA ILE A 349 14.67 5.31 -10.58
C ILE A 349 15.42 3.99 -10.75
N ARG A 350 15.50 3.52 -12.00
CA ARG A 350 16.22 2.28 -12.33
C ARG A 350 17.71 2.52 -12.27
N ARG A 351 18.39 1.83 -11.38
CA ARG A 351 19.84 1.85 -11.23
C ARG A 351 20.52 0.66 -11.94
N TYR A 352 19.75 -0.23 -12.55
CA TYR A 352 20.21 -1.43 -13.23
C TYR A 352 19.38 -1.72 -14.49
N VAL A 353 19.90 -2.57 -15.36
CA VAL A 353 19.18 -2.98 -16.58
C VAL A 353 18.21 -4.10 -16.22
N VAL A 354 16.92 -3.85 -16.41
CA VAL A 354 15.88 -4.88 -16.28
C VAL A 354 15.87 -5.72 -17.55
N PRO A 355 15.99 -7.06 -17.46
CA PRO A 355 15.88 -7.92 -18.62
C PRO A 355 14.50 -7.73 -19.27
N VAL A 356 14.48 -7.54 -20.59
CA VAL A 356 13.23 -7.53 -21.34
C VAL A 356 12.65 -8.94 -21.29
N SER A 357 11.45 -9.07 -20.73
CA SER A 357 10.75 -10.35 -20.74
C SER A 357 10.39 -10.74 -22.17
N LYS A 358 10.51 -12.03 -22.46
CA LYS A 358 10.00 -12.56 -23.73
C LYS A 358 8.49 -12.56 -23.69
N GLU A 359 7.88 -12.01 -24.74
CA GLU A 359 6.45 -12.20 -24.98
C GLU A 359 6.13 -13.70 -24.99
N MET A 360 5.16 -14.11 -24.15
CA MET A 360 4.71 -15.50 -24.10
C MET A 360 3.72 -15.75 -25.23
N PRO A 361 3.75 -16.95 -25.84
CA PRO A 361 2.74 -17.30 -26.83
C PRO A 361 1.32 -17.17 -26.26
N LEU A 362 0.39 -16.63 -27.04
CA LEU A 362 -1.01 -16.60 -26.66
C LEU A 362 -1.54 -18.03 -26.50
N THR A 363 -2.19 -18.31 -25.39
CA THR A 363 -2.64 -19.66 -25.03
C THR A 363 -4.06 -19.97 -25.55
N GLY A 364 -4.85 -18.94 -25.83
CA GLY A 364 -6.29 -19.08 -26.11
C GLY A 364 -7.15 -19.32 -24.87
N ASN A 365 -6.55 -19.36 -23.68
CA ASN A 365 -7.27 -19.38 -22.40
C ASN A 365 -7.78 -17.97 -22.04
N SER A 366 -8.65 -17.88 -21.05
CA SER A 366 -9.23 -16.62 -20.60
C SER A 366 -9.16 -16.48 -19.08
N THR A 367 -8.81 -15.29 -18.60
CA THR A 367 -8.86 -14.94 -17.18
C THR A 367 -10.28 -14.93 -16.59
N LEU A 368 -11.31 -15.06 -17.41
CA LEU A 368 -12.70 -15.16 -16.95
C LEU A 368 -13.11 -16.57 -16.48
N GLN A 369 -12.19 -17.54 -16.51
CA GLN A 369 -12.42 -18.91 -16.03
C GLN A 369 -11.34 -19.29 -15.00
N PRO A 370 -11.68 -20.10 -13.97
CA PRO A 370 -10.70 -20.74 -13.11
C PRO A 370 -10.11 -21.99 -13.79
N TYR A 371 -8.88 -22.33 -13.44
CA TYR A 371 -8.19 -23.52 -13.93
C TYR A 371 -7.56 -24.29 -12.79
N LEU A 372 -7.64 -25.63 -12.81
CA LEU A 372 -6.80 -26.45 -11.94
C LEU A 372 -5.33 -26.27 -12.32
N VAL A 373 -4.43 -26.43 -11.35
CA VAL A 373 -3.01 -26.13 -11.55
C VAL A 373 -2.14 -27.36 -11.38
N GLY A 374 -1.29 -27.60 -12.37
CA GLY A 374 -0.31 -28.67 -12.33
C GLY A 374 -0.96 -30.05 -12.17
N LEU A 375 -0.50 -30.77 -11.18
CA LEU A 375 -1.03 -32.11 -10.80
C LEU A 375 -2.11 -32.04 -9.72
N SER A 376 -2.40 -30.89 -9.15
CA SER A 376 -3.44 -30.74 -8.14
C SER A 376 -4.84 -30.89 -8.75
N GLU A 377 -5.66 -31.72 -8.12
CA GLU A 377 -7.08 -31.86 -8.47
C GLU A 377 -7.99 -30.93 -7.68
N LYS A 378 -7.44 -30.10 -6.80
CA LYS A 378 -8.19 -29.27 -5.84
C LYS A 378 -7.84 -27.79 -5.89
N VAL A 379 -6.62 -27.46 -6.27
CA VAL A 379 -6.14 -26.08 -6.26
C VAL A 379 -6.37 -25.43 -7.63
N SER A 380 -7.02 -24.29 -7.61
CA SER A 380 -7.37 -23.51 -8.80
C SER A 380 -6.65 -22.18 -8.84
N ALA A 381 -6.25 -21.74 -10.02
CA ALA A 381 -5.79 -20.38 -10.28
C ALA A 381 -6.90 -19.54 -10.93
N ILE A 382 -7.00 -18.29 -10.50
CA ILE A 382 -7.82 -17.24 -11.10
C ILE A 382 -6.89 -16.16 -11.64
N GLY A 383 -7.04 -15.77 -12.90
CA GLY A 383 -6.26 -14.70 -13.51
C GLY A 383 -6.82 -13.32 -13.21
N ARG A 384 -5.91 -12.35 -12.95
CA ARG A 384 -6.28 -10.94 -12.91
C ARG A 384 -6.80 -10.48 -14.28
N HIS A 385 -7.92 -9.75 -14.28
CA HIS A 385 -8.47 -9.26 -15.53
C HIS A 385 -7.79 -7.96 -15.98
N HIS A 386 -7.18 -7.98 -17.17
CA HIS A 386 -6.32 -6.94 -17.68
C HIS A 386 -7.01 -5.55 -17.80
N LYS A 387 -8.15 -5.47 -18.52
CA LYS A 387 -8.82 -4.18 -18.80
C LYS A 387 -9.26 -3.46 -17.53
N THR A 388 -9.82 -4.19 -16.56
CA THR A 388 -10.23 -3.61 -15.27
C THR A 388 -9.03 -3.20 -14.43
N GLY A 389 -7.94 -3.97 -14.49
CA GLY A 389 -6.68 -3.61 -13.84
C GLY A 389 -6.11 -2.29 -14.36
N LEU A 390 -5.93 -2.16 -15.67
CA LEU A 390 -5.39 -0.95 -16.30
C LEU A 390 -6.23 0.30 -16.05
N GLN A 391 -7.56 0.16 -16.01
CA GLN A 391 -8.46 1.30 -15.83
C GLN A 391 -8.24 2.02 -14.48
N VAL A 392 -7.66 1.34 -13.52
CA VAL A 392 -7.32 1.91 -12.21
C VAL A 392 -5.82 2.18 -12.09
N TRP A 393 -4.95 1.23 -12.49
CA TRP A 393 -3.51 1.35 -12.29
C TRP A 393 -2.79 2.28 -13.28
N SER A 394 -3.37 2.58 -14.45
CA SER A 394 -2.70 3.40 -15.46
C SER A 394 -2.51 4.84 -15.00
N ALA A 395 -1.28 5.35 -15.05
CA ALA A 395 -0.98 6.75 -14.80
C ALA A 395 -1.52 7.69 -15.89
N GLU A 396 -1.79 7.16 -17.10
CA GLU A 396 -2.30 7.95 -18.23
C GLU A 396 -3.83 7.95 -18.31
N TRP A 397 -4.46 6.83 -17.96
CA TRP A 397 -5.89 6.56 -18.19
C TRP A 397 -6.65 6.18 -16.92
N GLY A 398 -5.92 5.90 -15.83
CA GLY A 398 -6.51 5.47 -14.56
C GLY A 398 -7.32 6.57 -13.89
N TYR A 399 -8.38 6.15 -13.20
CA TYR A 399 -9.21 7.10 -12.44
C TYR A 399 -8.45 7.92 -11.40
N PRO A 400 -7.43 7.37 -10.70
CA PRO A 400 -6.69 8.14 -9.69
C PRO A 400 -6.04 9.42 -10.20
N GLY A 401 -5.77 9.49 -11.52
CA GLY A 401 -5.22 10.69 -12.19
C GLY A 401 -6.22 11.82 -12.45
N GLU A 402 -7.47 11.71 -11.99
CA GLU A 402 -8.49 12.76 -12.14
C GLU A 402 -8.07 14.06 -11.47
N SER A 403 -8.16 15.17 -12.21
CA SER A 403 -7.67 16.48 -11.77
C SER A 403 -8.25 17.00 -10.46
N ASN A 404 -9.46 16.61 -10.12
CA ASN A 404 -10.16 17.06 -8.92
C ASN A 404 -9.89 16.19 -7.68
N TYR A 405 -9.25 15.02 -7.83
CA TYR A 405 -8.95 14.14 -6.71
C TYR A 405 -7.78 14.68 -5.88
N ARG A 406 -7.68 14.22 -4.62
CA ARG A 406 -6.64 14.63 -3.68
C ARG A 406 -5.25 14.23 -4.19
N GLU A 407 -4.31 15.18 -4.15
CA GLU A 407 -2.90 14.93 -4.45
C GLU A 407 -2.23 14.17 -3.29
N PHE A 408 -1.61 13.04 -3.59
CA PHE A 408 -0.97 12.19 -2.61
C PHE A 408 0.37 12.73 -2.12
N HIS A 409 1.19 13.28 -3.03
CA HIS A 409 2.59 13.59 -2.75
C HIS A 409 2.82 14.95 -2.08
N LYS A 410 1.83 15.85 -2.09
CA LYS A 410 1.98 17.19 -1.53
C LYS A 410 1.33 17.30 -0.17
N LYS A 411 2.18 17.45 0.87
CA LYS A 411 1.76 17.65 2.26
C LYS A 411 2.11 19.08 2.70
N ASP A 412 1.32 19.65 3.58
CA ASP A 412 1.65 20.90 4.27
C ASP A 412 2.88 20.68 5.16
N SER A 413 3.82 21.60 5.15
CA SER A 413 5.11 21.46 5.86
C SER A 413 4.97 21.55 7.39
N ILE A 414 3.88 22.13 7.90
CA ILE A 414 3.64 22.33 9.34
C ILE A 414 2.77 21.21 9.88
N SER A 415 1.59 21.01 9.28
CA SER A 415 0.58 20.07 9.77
C SER A 415 0.66 18.68 9.14
N GLY A 416 1.34 18.56 8.00
CA GLY A 416 1.35 17.33 7.20
C GLY A 416 0.02 17.04 6.48
N MET A 417 -0.94 17.98 6.47
CA MET A 417 -2.23 17.82 5.79
C MET A 417 -2.09 17.95 4.28
N GLN A 418 -2.90 17.21 3.53
CA GLN A 418 -2.87 17.17 2.05
C GLN A 418 -3.95 18.09 1.47
N TYR A 419 -3.68 19.40 1.42
CA TYR A 419 -4.63 20.42 1.00
C TYR A 419 -4.81 20.56 -0.52
N TRP A 420 -4.08 19.79 -1.32
CA TRP A 420 -4.03 20.00 -2.77
C TRP A 420 -4.73 18.89 -3.54
N ARG A 421 -5.14 19.19 -4.76
CA ARG A 421 -5.68 18.27 -5.74
C ARG A 421 -4.65 17.94 -6.82
N VAL A 422 -4.89 16.87 -7.55
CA VAL A 422 -4.04 16.44 -8.68
C VAL A 422 -3.85 17.57 -9.71
N THR A 423 -4.87 18.41 -9.94
CA THR A 423 -4.86 19.56 -10.85
C THR A 423 -4.65 19.17 -12.31
N GLY A 424 -3.75 18.21 -12.58
CA GLY A 424 -3.51 17.65 -13.90
C GLY A 424 -2.25 16.78 -13.92
N PRO A 425 -2.12 15.86 -14.91
CA PRO A 425 -1.10 14.80 -14.92
C PRO A 425 0.35 15.30 -15.09
N LYS A 426 0.55 16.57 -15.46
CA LYS A 426 1.89 17.16 -15.68
C LYS A 426 2.11 18.43 -14.85
N VAL A 427 1.23 18.71 -13.91
CA VAL A 427 1.36 19.88 -13.03
C VAL A 427 2.33 19.53 -11.92
N GLU A 428 3.44 20.28 -11.83
CA GLU A 428 4.43 20.12 -10.77
C GLU A 428 3.84 20.41 -9.39
N LEU A 429 4.41 19.81 -8.35
CA LEU A 429 3.89 19.91 -6.98
C LEU A 429 3.74 21.36 -6.49
N GLY A 430 4.65 22.27 -6.91
CA GLY A 430 4.59 23.70 -6.56
C GLY A 430 3.33 24.39 -7.07
N PHE A 431 2.80 23.97 -8.21
CA PHE A 431 1.66 24.59 -8.90
C PHE A 431 0.33 23.85 -8.71
N LYS A 432 0.26 22.88 -7.80
CA LYS A 432 -0.99 22.18 -7.47
C LYS A 432 -1.97 23.14 -6.80
N GLU A 433 -3.24 23.09 -7.22
CA GLU A 433 -4.33 23.89 -6.68
C GLU A 433 -4.97 23.22 -5.48
N TYR A 434 -5.71 23.97 -4.68
CA TYR A 434 -6.38 23.43 -3.50
C TYR A 434 -7.44 22.37 -3.85
N TYR A 435 -7.58 21.42 -2.96
CA TYR A 435 -8.54 20.34 -3.01
C TYR A 435 -9.95 20.85 -2.68
N HIS A 436 -10.95 20.33 -3.37
CA HIS A 436 -12.36 20.60 -3.14
C HIS A 436 -13.11 19.28 -2.97
N PRO A 437 -13.35 18.81 -1.75
CA PRO A 437 -14.03 17.52 -1.52
C PRO A 437 -15.37 17.40 -2.27
N ASP A 438 -16.15 18.46 -2.33
CA ASP A 438 -17.45 18.45 -3.00
C ASP A 438 -17.37 18.25 -4.51
N TRP A 439 -16.26 18.61 -5.16
CA TRP A 439 -16.08 18.43 -6.61
C TRP A 439 -15.83 17.00 -7.02
N THR A 440 -15.49 16.13 -6.05
CA THR A 440 -15.16 14.73 -6.33
C THR A 440 -16.38 13.85 -6.49
N VAL A 441 -17.51 14.22 -5.91
CA VAL A 441 -18.74 13.39 -5.85
C VAL A 441 -19.22 12.97 -7.25
N ASP A 442 -19.40 13.93 -8.15
CA ASP A 442 -19.84 13.66 -9.52
C ASP A 442 -18.81 12.85 -10.31
N ARG A 443 -17.50 13.04 -10.01
CA ARG A 443 -16.41 12.30 -10.64
C ARG A 443 -16.40 10.85 -10.20
N ILE A 444 -16.52 10.60 -8.90
CA ILE A 444 -16.65 9.25 -8.34
C ILE A 444 -17.81 8.50 -9.01
N GLN A 445 -18.99 9.12 -9.08
CA GLN A 445 -20.16 8.51 -9.70
C GLN A 445 -19.94 8.24 -11.20
N SER A 446 -19.35 9.19 -11.93
CA SER A 446 -19.04 9.03 -13.35
C SER A 446 -18.06 7.88 -13.60
N HIS A 447 -17.00 7.81 -12.81
CA HIS A 447 -15.99 6.75 -12.90
C HIS A 447 -16.56 5.38 -12.50
N ALA A 448 -17.38 5.31 -11.46
CA ALA A 448 -18.06 4.07 -11.08
C ALA A 448 -19.02 3.58 -12.17
N LYS A 449 -19.77 4.49 -12.78
CA LYS A 449 -20.66 4.17 -13.91
C LYS A 449 -19.88 3.68 -15.14
N HIS A 450 -18.76 4.32 -15.48
CA HIS A 450 -17.89 3.89 -16.56
C HIS A 450 -17.33 2.49 -16.29
N PHE A 451 -16.79 2.24 -15.09
CA PHE A 451 -16.22 0.95 -14.71
C PHE A 451 -17.27 -0.16 -14.74
N THR A 452 -18.46 0.08 -14.21
CA THR A 452 -19.55 -0.91 -14.20
C THR A 452 -20.06 -1.20 -15.62
N SER A 453 -20.05 -0.23 -16.53
CA SER A 453 -20.31 -0.47 -17.96
C SER A 453 -19.22 -1.35 -18.58
N LEU A 454 -17.94 -1.06 -18.31
CA LEU A 454 -16.82 -1.90 -18.77
C LEU A 454 -16.97 -3.35 -18.30
N VAL A 455 -17.31 -3.57 -17.02
CA VAL A 455 -17.55 -4.92 -16.46
C VAL A 455 -18.68 -5.63 -17.19
N ARG A 456 -19.81 -4.95 -17.43
CA ARG A 456 -20.96 -5.53 -18.14
C ARG A 456 -20.63 -5.88 -19.59
N ASP A 457 -19.95 -4.98 -20.28
CA ASP A 457 -19.58 -5.18 -21.70
C ASP A 457 -18.62 -6.38 -21.86
N VAL A 458 -17.61 -6.51 -21.00
CA VAL A 458 -16.68 -7.65 -21.01
C VAL A 458 -17.40 -8.97 -20.72
N ILE A 459 -18.29 -9.00 -19.73
CA ILE A 459 -19.08 -10.20 -19.39
C ILE A 459 -20.02 -10.57 -20.56
N ALA A 460 -20.71 -9.61 -21.13
CA ALA A 460 -21.62 -9.83 -22.24
C ALA A 460 -20.88 -10.32 -23.49
N GLU A 461 -19.75 -9.73 -23.82
CA GLU A 461 -18.88 -10.15 -24.92
C GLU A 461 -18.41 -11.60 -24.72
N TYR A 462 -17.86 -11.93 -23.54
CA TYR A 462 -17.41 -13.28 -23.22
C TYR A 462 -18.53 -14.30 -23.31
N LYS A 463 -19.69 -13.99 -22.73
CA LYS A 463 -20.90 -14.84 -22.81
C LYS A 463 -21.38 -15.04 -24.25
N GLY A 464 -21.37 -13.98 -25.07
CA GLY A 464 -21.74 -14.02 -26.47
C GLY A 464 -20.80 -14.88 -27.33
N GLN A 465 -19.50 -14.78 -27.07
CA GLN A 465 -18.49 -15.54 -27.83
C GLN A 465 -18.40 -17.01 -27.43
N THR A 466 -18.52 -17.31 -26.13
CA THR A 466 -18.24 -18.65 -25.60
C THR A 466 -19.47 -19.42 -25.14
N GLY A 467 -20.56 -18.75 -24.86
CA GLY A 467 -21.75 -19.31 -24.22
C GLY A 467 -21.56 -19.61 -22.71
N ARG A 468 -20.36 -19.36 -22.15
CA ARG A 468 -19.99 -19.70 -20.76
C ARG A 468 -20.36 -18.58 -19.80
N TYR A 469 -20.57 -18.95 -18.54
CA TYR A 469 -20.66 -18.02 -17.41
C TYR A 469 -19.25 -17.71 -16.91
N GLY A 470 -18.80 -16.47 -17.04
CA GLY A 470 -17.46 -16.05 -16.67
C GLY A 470 -17.45 -15.15 -15.43
N MET A 471 -16.30 -15.03 -14.77
CA MET A 471 -16.08 -14.10 -13.67
C MET A 471 -14.93 -13.16 -13.99
N ILE A 472 -15.14 -11.87 -13.81
CA ILE A 472 -14.05 -10.89 -13.77
C ILE A 472 -13.50 -10.84 -12.35
N SER A 473 -12.19 -11.09 -12.22
CA SER A 473 -11.41 -10.86 -11.01
C SER A 473 -10.60 -9.58 -11.17
N SER A 474 -10.97 -8.53 -10.43
CA SER A 474 -10.31 -7.23 -10.44
C SER A 474 -9.41 -7.12 -9.20
N ASN A 475 -8.10 -7.29 -9.42
CA ASN A 475 -7.14 -7.46 -8.34
C ASN A 475 -6.30 -6.19 -8.14
N TYR A 476 -6.22 -5.72 -6.89
CA TYR A 476 -5.54 -4.48 -6.50
C TYR A 476 -4.93 -4.58 -5.11
N ASP A 477 -3.90 -3.77 -4.85
CA ASP A 477 -3.54 -3.45 -3.46
C ASP A 477 -4.68 -2.64 -2.82
N THR A 478 -5.05 -2.98 -1.61
CA THR A 478 -6.16 -2.32 -0.90
C THR A 478 -5.83 -0.86 -0.59
N GLU A 479 -4.57 -0.58 -0.25
CA GLU A 479 -4.06 0.75 0.12
C GLU A 479 -4.08 1.75 -1.04
N LEU A 480 -4.23 1.26 -2.28
CA LEU A 480 -4.53 2.12 -3.41
C LEU A 480 -5.79 2.94 -3.16
N PHE A 481 -6.82 2.33 -2.54
CA PHE A 481 -8.12 2.93 -2.29
C PHE A 481 -8.17 3.56 -0.89
N GLY A 482 -8.19 4.88 -0.85
CA GLY A 482 -8.24 5.68 0.36
C GLY A 482 -6.90 6.31 0.72
N HIS A 483 -5.79 5.56 0.69
CA HIS A 483 -4.49 6.11 1.02
C HIS A 483 -3.84 6.78 -0.20
N TRP A 484 -3.50 6.04 -1.27
CA TRP A 484 -2.89 6.63 -2.46
C TRP A 484 -3.90 7.37 -3.35
N TRP A 485 -5.10 6.85 -3.48
CA TRP A 485 -6.24 7.47 -4.12
C TRP A 485 -7.35 7.67 -3.09
N PHE A 486 -7.41 8.86 -2.51
CA PHE A 486 -8.28 9.15 -1.36
C PHE A 486 -9.75 8.82 -1.61
N GLU A 487 -10.25 9.13 -2.80
CA GLU A 487 -11.63 8.88 -3.22
C GLU A 487 -11.90 7.41 -3.61
N GLY A 488 -10.86 6.58 -3.58
CA GLY A 488 -10.94 5.19 -4.06
C GLY A 488 -11.93 4.32 -3.28
N VAL A 489 -12.07 4.52 -1.98
CA VAL A 489 -13.06 3.77 -1.17
C VAL A 489 -14.49 4.16 -1.53
N ASP A 490 -14.75 5.46 -1.72
CA ASP A 490 -16.06 5.92 -2.17
C ASP A 490 -16.38 5.41 -3.59
N TRP A 491 -15.37 5.33 -4.45
CA TRP A 491 -15.52 4.72 -5.77
C TRP A 491 -15.87 3.22 -5.67
N ILE A 492 -15.17 2.43 -4.83
CA ILE A 492 -15.52 1.02 -4.58
C ILE A 492 -16.98 0.92 -4.12
N ARG A 493 -17.40 1.77 -3.17
CA ARG A 493 -18.77 1.80 -2.67
C ARG A 493 -19.78 1.98 -3.80
N GLU A 494 -19.56 2.95 -4.70
CA GLU A 494 -20.48 3.23 -5.81
C GLU A 494 -20.46 2.13 -6.89
N VAL A 495 -19.30 1.51 -7.16
CA VAL A 495 -19.20 0.33 -8.03
C VAL A 495 -20.01 -0.84 -7.45
N LEU A 496 -19.80 -1.18 -6.18
CA LEU A 496 -20.52 -2.26 -5.51
C LEU A 496 -22.03 -1.96 -5.44
N ARG A 497 -22.44 -0.72 -5.15
CA ARG A 497 -23.84 -0.28 -5.17
C ARG A 497 -24.49 -0.53 -6.53
N THR A 498 -23.81 -0.12 -7.58
CA THR A 498 -24.30 -0.26 -8.97
C THR A 498 -24.39 -1.72 -9.40
N LEU A 499 -23.36 -2.53 -9.11
CA LEU A 499 -23.33 -3.93 -9.50
C LEU A 499 -24.28 -4.80 -8.66
N ALA A 500 -24.46 -4.49 -7.36
CA ALA A 500 -25.45 -5.19 -6.52
C ALA A 500 -26.89 -5.02 -7.03
N ALA A 501 -27.19 -3.88 -7.62
CA ALA A 501 -28.48 -3.61 -8.25
C ALA A 501 -28.59 -4.11 -9.71
N SER A 502 -27.52 -4.64 -10.30
CA SER A 502 -27.50 -5.09 -11.71
C SER A 502 -28.29 -6.38 -11.88
N ASP A 503 -29.09 -6.48 -12.96
CA ASP A 503 -29.74 -7.72 -13.37
C ASP A 503 -28.84 -8.64 -14.23
N GLU A 504 -27.68 -8.14 -14.68
CA GLU A 504 -26.80 -8.81 -15.64
C GLU A 504 -25.57 -9.43 -14.99
N VAL A 505 -25.03 -8.79 -13.95
CA VAL A 505 -23.78 -9.18 -13.26
C VAL A 505 -24.09 -9.62 -11.83
N GLU A 506 -23.49 -10.70 -11.40
CA GLU A 506 -23.54 -11.18 -10.03
C GLU A 506 -22.29 -10.73 -9.25
N LEU A 507 -22.45 -10.13 -8.08
CA LEU A 507 -21.35 -9.95 -7.13
C LEU A 507 -21.10 -11.28 -6.40
N THR A 508 -19.83 -11.72 -6.38
CA THR A 508 -19.44 -13.00 -5.76
C THR A 508 -18.11 -12.86 -5.02
N THR A 509 -17.75 -13.90 -4.28
CA THR A 509 -16.38 -14.10 -3.79
C THR A 509 -15.66 -15.13 -4.67
N ALA A 510 -14.33 -15.14 -4.63
CA ALA A 510 -13.54 -16.05 -5.45
C ALA A 510 -13.86 -17.53 -5.17
N SER A 511 -13.88 -17.93 -3.92
CA SER A 511 -14.13 -19.34 -3.55
C SER A 511 -15.57 -19.75 -3.81
N ASP A 512 -16.55 -18.85 -3.65
CA ASP A 512 -17.95 -19.18 -3.93
C ASP A 512 -18.19 -19.31 -5.43
N TYR A 513 -17.51 -18.49 -6.24
CA TYR A 513 -17.56 -18.67 -7.70
C TYR A 513 -17.02 -20.04 -8.11
N ILE A 514 -15.84 -20.45 -7.59
CA ILE A 514 -15.26 -21.77 -7.90
C ILE A 514 -16.20 -22.90 -7.43
N ALA A 515 -16.81 -22.79 -6.26
CA ALA A 515 -17.73 -23.79 -5.75
C ALA A 515 -18.97 -23.94 -6.65
N ALA A 516 -19.49 -22.83 -7.18
CA ALA A 516 -20.64 -22.82 -8.08
C ALA A 516 -20.27 -23.17 -9.54
N ASN A 517 -19.05 -22.86 -9.96
CA ASN A 517 -18.54 -23.06 -11.33
C ASN A 517 -17.17 -23.74 -11.29
N PRO A 518 -17.10 -25.04 -10.96
CA PRO A 518 -15.82 -25.76 -10.84
C PRO A 518 -14.99 -25.69 -12.13
N PRO A 519 -13.65 -25.63 -12.01
CA PRO A 519 -12.75 -25.63 -13.18
C PRO A 519 -13.01 -26.82 -14.09
N GLN A 520 -12.98 -26.60 -15.41
CA GLN A 520 -13.22 -27.62 -16.42
C GLN A 520 -11.93 -28.13 -17.07
N SER A 521 -10.78 -27.51 -16.75
CA SER A 521 -9.48 -27.83 -17.34
C SER A 521 -8.36 -27.52 -16.34
N SER A 522 -7.22 -28.15 -16.58
CA SER A 522 -5.98 -27.93 -15.83
C SER A 522 -4.94 -27.22 -16.70
N LEU A 523 -4.11 -26.40 -16.10
CA LEU A 523 -2.99 -25.70 -16.73
C LEU A 523 -1.68 -26.00 -16.00
N ASN A 524 -0.62 -26.15 -16.78
CA ASN A 524 0.74 -26.02 -16.27
C ASN A 524 1.15 -24.55 -16.38
N LEU A 525 1.00 -23.82 -15.29
CA LEU A 525 1.31 -22.40 -15.28
C LEU A 525 2.83 -22.18 -15.30
N PRO A 526 3.31 -21.19 -16.06
CA PRO A 526 4.72 -20.77 -16.00
C PRO A 526 5.01 -20.08 -14.67
N GLU A 527 6.27 -20.03 -14.28
CA GLU A 527 6.74 -19.17 -13.21
C GLU A 527 6.46 -17.71 -13.55
N SER A 528 5.95 -16.95 -12.59
CA SER A 528 5.45 -15.60 -12.84
C SER A 528 5.36 -14.78 -11.56
N SER A 529 5.29 -13.45 -11.73
CA SER A 529 4.94 -12.49 -10.68
C SER A 529 4.21 -11.29 -11.31
N TRP A 530 3.72 -10.37 -10.49
CA TRP A 530 3.25 -9.09 -11.00
C TRP A 530 4.32 -7.97 -10.93
N GLY A 531 5.55 -8.36 -10.63
CA GLY A 531 6.70 -7.48 -10.70
C GLY A 531 7.02 -7.04 -12.14
N GLU A 532 8.07 -6.26 -12.28
CA GLU A 532 8.48 -5.69 -13.57
C GLU A 532 8.70 -6.79 -14.62
N ASN A 533 8.05 -6.65 -15.78
CA ASN A 533 8.06 -7.64 -16.86
C ASN A 533 7.59 -9.06 -16.46
N GLY A 534 6.84 -9.21 -15.38
CA GLY A 534 6.42 -10.50 -14.86
C GLY A 534 7.56 -11.35 -14.30
N THR A 535 8.72 -10.74 -14.01
CA THR A 535 9.95 -11.39 -13.55
C THR A 535 10.16 -11.17 -12.05
N HIS A 536 11.24 -11.75 -11.50
CA HIS A 536 11.66 -11.55 -10.10
C HIS A 536 12.61 -10.36 -9.91
N THR A 537 12.85 -9.56 -10.95
CA THR A 537 13.88 -8.51 -10.96
C THR A 537 13.64 -7.43 -9.90
N THR A 538 12.41 -7.19 -9.52
CA THR A 538 12.09 -6.26 -8.43
C THR A 538 12.67 -6.72 -7.09
N TRP A 539 12.79 -8.03 -6.85
CA TRP A 539 13.27 -8.60 -5.59
C TRP A 539 14.68 -9.18 -5.68
N LEU A 540 15.14 -9.53 -6.90
CA LEU A 540 16.47 -10.07 -7.15
C LEU A 540 17.14 -9.28 -8.28
N ASN A 541 18.06 -8.41 -7.91
CA ASN A 541 18.82 -7.54 -8.80
C ASN A 541 20.17 -7.16 -8.13
N PRO A 542 21.07 -6.45 -8.80
CA PRO A 542 22.38 -6.10 -8.23
C PRO A 542 22.35 -5.31 -6.91
N GLU A 543 21.25 -4.66 -6.55
CA GLU A 543 21.13 -3.93 -5.28
C GLU A 543 20.65 -4.83 -4.13
N THR A 544 20.00 -5.96 -4.44
CA THR A 544 19.34 -6.85 -3.47
C THR A 544 19.91 -8.27 -3.43
N GLU A 545 20.75 -8.65 -4.41
CA GLU A 545 21.31 -10.01 -4.53
C GLU A 545 22.10 -10.46 -3.30
N TRP A 546 22.65 -9.52 -2.53
CA TRP A 546 23.40 -9.80 -1.30
C TRP A 546 22.51 -10.35 -0.16
N MET A 547 21.20 -10.06 -0.16
CA MET A 547 20.26 -10.55 0.85
C MET A 547 19.99 -12.04 0.74
N TRP A 548 19.92 -12.56 -0.48
CA TRP A 548 19.48 -13.93 -0.75
C TRP A 548 20.41 -15.02 -0.18
N PRO A 549 21.74 -14.93 -0.28
CA PRO A 549 22.63 -15.90 0.38
C PRO A 549 22.45 -15.92 1.90
N ILE A 550 22.13 -14.78 2.52
CA ILE A 550 21.87 -14.66 3.97
C ILE A 550 20.55 -15.37 4.31
N ILE A 551 19.47 -15.09 3.56
CA ILE A 551 18.17 -15.75 3.70
C ILE A 551 18.34 -17.25 3.57
N HIS A 552 18.96 -17.74 2.49
CA HIS A 552 19.22 -19.17 2.27
C HIS A 552 20.10 -19.81 3.34
N GLY A 553 21.00 -19.04 3.95
CA GLY A 553 21.79 -19.46 5.10
C GLY A 553 20.94 -19.67 6.35
N ALA A 554 20.04 -18.73 6.62
CA ALA A 554 19.11 -18.78 7.75
C ALA A 554 18.11 -19.94 7.63
N GLU A 555 17.53 -20.17 6.43
CA GLU A 555 16.65 -21.30 6.14
C GLU A 555 17.33 -22.64 6.49
N ARG A 556 18.54 -22.87 5.98
CA ARG A 556 19.30 -24.11 6.26
C ARG A 556 19.64 -24.25 7.75
N ARG A 557 20.03 -23.14 8.40
CA ARG A 557 20.33 -23.16 9.83
C ARG A 557 19.11 -23.50 10.66
N MET A 558 17.93 -22.93 10.30
CA MET A 558 16.68 -23.23 10.96
C MET A 558 16.30 -24.72 10.85
N GLU A 559 16.39 -25.33 9.67
CA GLU A 559 16.20 -26.78 9.50
C GLU A 559 17.15 -27.59 10.39
N GLY A 560 18.43 -27.18 10.44
CA GLY A 560 19.45 -27.80 11.31
C GLY A 560 19.09 -27.72 12.80
N LEU A 561 18.58 -26.57 13.25
CA LEU A 561 18.13 -26.39 14.64
C LEU A 561 16.92 -27.27 14.96
N VAL A 562 15.92 -27.35 14.09
CA VAL A 562 14.78 -28.24 14.26
C VAL A 562 15.22 -29.69 14.37
N ALA A 563 16.12 -30.14 13.51
CA ALA A 563 16.67 -31.51 13.53
C ALA A 563 17.48 -31.78 14.81
N LYS A 564 18.22 -30.78 15.30
CA LYS A 564 19.04 -30.89 16.52
C LYS A 564 18.23 -30.89 17.81
N TYR A 565 17.09 -30.20 17.82
CA TYR A 565 16.24 -30.01 18.99
C TYR A 565 14.78 -30.47 18.75
N PRO A 566 14.56 -31.74 18.37
CA PRO A 566 13.23 -32.22 17.94
C PRO A 566 12.19 -32.33 19.08
N ALA A 567 12.64 -32.22 20.33
CA ALA A 567 11.79 -32.30 21.52
C ALA A 567 12.15 -31.25 22.55
N ALA A 568 12.50 -30.03 22.08
CA ALA A 568 12.79 -28.90 22.96
C ALA A 568 11.59 -28.56 23.84
N ASN A 569 11.87 -28.12 25.05
CA ASN A 569 10.84 -27.68 25.99
C ASN A 569 11.33 -26.48 26.81
N GLY A 570 10.43 -25.82 27.56
CA GLY A 570 10.77 -24.63 28.36
C GLY A 570 11.45 -23.55 27.53
N ASP A 571 12.58 -23.01 28.05
CA ASP A 571 13.30 -21.91 27.45
C ASP A 571 13.84 -22.24 26.03
N GLN A 572 14.23 -23.50 25.80
CA GLN A 572 14.68 -23.92 24.45
C GLN A 572 13.56 -23.87 23.43
N ALA A 573 12.36 -24.32 23.79
CA ALA A 573 11.20 -24.25 22.89
C ALA A 573 10.77 -22.81 22.64
N ALA A 574 10.81 -21.97 23.67
CA ALA A 574 10.51 -20.53 23.55
C ALA A 574 11.52 -19.83 22.63
N ALA A 575 12.81 -20.13 22.77
CA ALA A 575 13.85 -19.59 21.91
C ALA A 575 13.70 -20.05 20.45
N LEU A 576 13.42 -21.34 20.21
CA LEU A 576 13.19 -21.88 18.87
C LEU A 576 11.95 -21.25 18.22
N ALA A 577 10.90 -20.97 18.98
CA ALA A 577 9.73 -20.23 18.49
C ALA A 577 10.10 -18.78 18.11
N GLN A 578 10.98 -18.12 18.88
CA GLN A 578 11.45 -16.78 18.53
C GLN A 578 12.37 -16.81 17.31
N ILE A 579 13.29 -17.77 17.21
CA ILE A 579 14.15 -17.98 16.03
C ILE A 579 13.27 -18.19 14.78
N ALA A 580 12.18 -18.97 14.89
CA ALA A 580 11.23 -19.18 13.81
C ALA A 580 10.52 -17.88 13.37
N ARG A 581 10.20 -16.98 14.31
CA ARG A 581 9.64 -15.65 13.95
C ARG A 581 10.66 -14.80 13.20
N GLU A 582 11.90 -14.75 13.69
CA GLU A 582 12.94 -13.95 13.06
C GLU A 582 13.27 -14.44 11.65
N VAL A 583 13.30 -15.77 11.39
CA VAL A 583 13.52 -16.28 10.04
C VAL A 583 12.37 -15.92 9.11
N LEU A 584 11.12 -16.00 9.56
CA LEU A 584 9.97 -15.55 8.76
C LEU A 584 10.05 -14.05 8.44
N LEU A 585 10.44 -13.22 9.43
CA LEU A 585 10.52 -11.76 9.27
C LEU A 585 11.66 -11.33 8.34
N LEU A 586 12.82 -12.00 8.39
CA LEU A 586 13.92 -11.70 7.46
C LEU A 586 13.62 -12.12 6.00
N GLU A 587 12.69 -13.09 5.79
CA GLU A 587 12.28 -13.56 4.47
C GLU A 587 11.26 -12.63 3.78
N SER A 588 10.75 -11.60 4.46
CA SER A 588 9.75 -10.70 3.88
C SER A 588 10.21 -10.10 2.57
N SER A 589 9.34 -10.13 1.55
CA SER A 589 9.58 -9.51 0.25
C SER A 589 9.70 -7.99 0.32
N ASP A 590 9.26 -7.39 1.41
CA ASP A 590 9.29 -5.94 1.64
C ASP A 590 10.72 -5.40 1.61
N TRP A 591 11.68 -6.12 2.20
CA TRP A 591 13.04 -5.62 2.32
C TRP A 591 13.72 -5.43 0.96
N PRO A 592 13.82 -6.44 0.09
CA PRO A 592 14.37 -6.24 -1.25
C PRO A 592 13.51 -5.29 -2.10
N PHE A 593 12.19 -5.25 -1.91
CA PHE A 593 11.31 -4.33 -2.61
C PHE A 593 11.62 -2.86 -2.28
N LEU A 594 11.68 -2.50 -1.00
CA LEU A 594 11.94 -1.13 -0.54
C LEU A 594 13.37 -0.67 -0.90
N VAL A 595 14.35 -1.59 -0.92
CA VAL A 595 15.70 -1.30 -1.42
C VAL A 595 15.67 -0.98 -2.91
N THR A 596 15.01 -1.80 -3.71
CA THR A 596 14.90 -1.65 -5.17
C THR A 596 14.17 -0.36 -5.54
N THR A 597 13.07 -0.05 -4.88
CA THR A 597 12.26 1.14 -5.17
C THR A 597 12.90 2.43 -4.66
N GLY A 598 13.82 2.32 -3.70
CA GLY A 598 14.52 3.46 -3.10
C GLY A 598 13.64 4.34 -2.19
N GLN A 599 12.41 3.91 -1.90
CA GLN A 599 11.47 4.69 -1.08
C GLN A 599 11.86 4.73 0.41
N ALA A 600 12.48 3.66 0.90
CA ALA A 600 12.92 3.52 2.29
C ALA A 600 14.14 2.57 2.38
N ASN A 601 15.16 2.78 1.56
CA ASN A 601 16.31 1.87 1.43
C ASN A 601 17.03 1.63 2.76
N ASP A 602 17.39 2.70 3.47
CA ASP A 602 18.12 2.61 4.75
C ASP A 602 17.28 1.92 5.83
N TYR A 603 15.97 2.23 5.87
CA TYR A 603 15.05 1.56 6.78
C TYR A 603 14.96 0.05 6.48
N ALA A 604 14.76 -0.33 5.23
CA ALA A 604 14.63 -1.72 4.83
C ALA A 604 15.92 -2.51 5.10
N THR A 605 17.07 -1.95 4.73
CA THR A 605 18.39 -2.53 5.00
C THR A 605 18.63 -2.72 6.50
N LYS A 606 18.29 -1.72 7.31
CA LYS A 606 18.38 -1.79 8.77
C LYS A 606 17.48 -2.88 9.33
N ARG A 607 16.19 -2.90 8.94
CA ARG A 607 15.23 -3.89 9.43
C ARG A 607 15.63 -5.32 9.08
N PHE A 608 16.05 -5.56 7.84
CA PHE A 608 16.55 -6.86 7.41
C PHE A 608 17.72 -7.32 8.30
N ASN A 609 18.73 -6.48 8.48
CA ASN A 609 19.90 -6.81 9.31
C ASN A 609 19.53 -7.03 10.78
N GLU A 610 18.61 -6.26 11.35
CA GLU A 610 18.14 -6.47 12.71
C GLU A 610 17.52 -7.87 12.91
N HIS A 611 16.70 -8.34 11.96
CA HIS A 611 16.13 -9.70 12.02
C HIS A 611 17.21 -10.78 11.82
N VAL A 612 18.17 -10.55 10.94
CA VAL A 612 19.33 -11.45 10.76
C VAL A 612 20.17 -11.55 12.04
N ASP A 613 20.45 -10.43 12.69
CA ASP A 613 21.24 -10.38 13.94
C ASP A 613 20.49 -11.07 15.08
N ARG A 614 19.19 -10.83 15.23
CA ARG A 614 18.35 -11.48 16.25
C ARG A 614 18.28 -12.99 16.03
N PHE A 615 18.05 -13.43 14.78
CA PHE A 615 18.09 -14.83 14.40
C PHE A 615 19.42 -15.49 14.80
N ASN A 616 20.55 -14.90 14.39
CA ASN A 616 21.87 -15.46 14.64
C ASN A 616 22.21 -15.46 16.14
N SER A 617 21.96 -14.37 16.86
CA SER A 617 22.26 -14.26 18.29
C SER A 617 21.51 -15.31 19.13
N LEU A 618 20.22 -15.52 18.82
CA LEU A 618 19.43 -16.56 19.48
C LEU A 618 19.92 -17.97 19.14
N ALA A 619 20.23 -18.21 17.87
CA ALA A 619 20.73 -19.52 17.43
C ALA A 619 22.09 -19.83 18.08
N ASP A 620 23.00 -18.86 18.16
CA ASP A 620 24.31 -18.98 18.81
C ASP A 620 24.18 -19.25 20.31
N ALA A 621 23.30 -18.52 21.01
CA ALA A 621 23.03 -18.73 22.44
C ALA A 621 22.43 -20.13 22.70
N LEU A 622 21.50 -20.57 21.85
CA LEU A 622 20.93 -21.93 21.93
C LEU A 622 21.99 -23.02 21.71
N GLU A 623 22.87 -22.85 20.71
CA GLU A 623 23.88 -23.82 20.35
C GLU A 623 25.06 -23.85 21.33
N SER A 624 25.41 -22.71 21.94
CA SER A 624 26.44 -22.62 23.00
C SER A 624 26.00 -23.26 24.33
N GLY A 625 24.67 -23.38 24.55
CA GLY A 625 24.11 -23.86 25.81
C GLY A 625 24.13 -22.85 26.94
N ASP A 626 24.36 -21.55 26.65
CA ASP A 626 24.27 -20.48 27.65
C ASP A 626 22.78 -20.16 27.95
N ALA A 627 22.25 -20.82 28.97
CA ALA A 627 20.85 -20.70 29.37
C ALA A 627 20.49 -19.27 29.82
N GLY A 628 21.42 -18.55 30.45
CA GLY A 628 21.16 -17.19 30.92
C GLY A 628 21.02 -16.21 29.76
N GLU A 629 21.93 -16.25 28.79
CA GLU A 629 21.88 -15.42 27.61
C GLU A 629 20.69 -15.79 26.72
N LEU A 630 20.40 -17.08 26.54
CA LEU A 630 19.25 -17.55 25.77
C LEU A 630 17.93 -17.00 26.33
N GLN A 631 17.73 -17.07 27.66
CA GLN A 631 16.52 -16.56 28.29
C GLN A 631 16.41 -15.05 28.14
N ARG A 632 17.51 -14.31 28.31
CA ARG A 632 17.55 -12.85 28.17
C ARG A 632 17.18 -12.42 26.74
N LEU A 633 17.87 -12.98 25.74
CA LEU A 633 17.63 -12.65 24.33
C LEU A 633 16.21 -13.05 23.89
N THR A 634 15.71 -14.21 24.31
CA THR A 634 14.36 -14.65 24.00
C THR A 634 13.32 -13.67 24.53
N ALA A 635 13.47 -13.20 25.76
CA ALA A 635 12.54 -12.23 26.35
C ALA A 635 12.60 -10.87 25.65
N GLU A 636 13.81 -10.38 25.37
CA GLU A 636 14.06 -9.11 24.70
C GLU A 636 13.47 -9.11 23.28
N TYR A 637 13.78 -10.13 22.49
CA TYR A 637 13.33 -10.17 21.09
C TYR A 637 11.85 -10.51 20.95
N ASN A 638 11.28 -11.27 21.87
CA ASN A 638 9.83 -11.47 21.90
C ASN A 638 9.06 -10.19 22.29
N ASP A 639 9.67 -9.27 23.04
CA ASP A 639 9.07 -7.96 23.32
C ASP A 639 9.08 -7.05 22.08
N LEU A 640 10.12 -7.17 21.24
CA LEU A 640 10.23 -6.44 19.99
C LEU A 640 9.36 -7.06 18.88
N ASP A 641 9.51 -8.37 18.67
CA ASP A 641 8.96 -9.11 17.52
C ASP A 641 8.14 -10.31 18.00
N ASN A 642 6.84 -10.12 18.12
CA ASN A 642 5.93 -11.15 18.65
C ASN A 642 4.76 -11.55 17.72
N PRO A 643 4.86 -11.46 16.39
CA PRO A 643 3.80 -11.99 15.54
C PRO A 643 3.71 -13.53 15.74
N PHE A 644 2.57 -14.09 15.42
CA PHE A 644 2.35 -15.53 15.51
C PHE A 644 2.68 -16.13 16.90
N PRO A 645 1.99 -15.72 17.96
CA PRO A 645 2.34 -16.10 19.33
C PRO A 645 2.30 -17.62 19.60
N THR A 646 1.60 -18.37 18.77
CA THR A 646 1.46 -19.83 18.88
C THR A 646 2.28 -20.60 17.83
N ILE A 647 3.32 -19.98 17.26
CA ILE A 647 4.15 -20.62 16.23
C ILE A 647 4.82 -21.89 16.79
N ASP A 648 4.70 -22.98 16.03
CA ASP A 648 5.43 -24.22 16.26
C ASP A 648 6.65 -24.26 15.34
N TYR A 649 7.85 -24.19 15.91
CA TYR A 649 9.10 -24.20 15.15
C TYR A 649 9.29 -25.46 14.28
N HIS A 650 8.58 -26.55 14.55
CA HIS A 650 8.63 -27.78 13.75
C HIS A 650 8.09 -27.60 12.32
N VAL A 651 7.39 -26.51 12.02
CA VAL A 651 6.98 -26.19 10.65
C VAL A 651 8.18 -26.06 9.70
N PHE A 652 9.37 -25.79 10.23
CA PHE A 652 10.63 -25.73 9.49
C PHE A 652 11.40 -27.06 9.41
N ALA A 653 10.80 -28.19 9.82
CA ALA A 653 11.43 -29.49 9.63
C ALA A 653 11.71 -29.75 8.15
N ALA A 654 12.90 -30.29 7.84
CA ALA A 654 13.32 -30.59 6.47
C ALA A 654 12.29 -31.47 5.73
N ARG A 655 11.94 -31.10 4.49
CA ARG A 655 10.85 -31.69 3.72
C ARG A 655 11.24 -32.18 2.34
N GLU A 656 12.45 -32.44 2.06
CA GLU A 656 13.03 -32.90 0.77
C GLU A 656 11.99 -33.41 -0.25
N GLY A 657 11.42 -32.52 -1.07
CA GLY A 657 10.40 -32.82 -2.09
C GLY A 657 9.02 -33.21 -1.58
N ARG A 658 8.74 -33.03 -0.27
CA ARG A 658 7.42 -33.32 0.36
C ARG A 658 6.71 -32.04 0.73
N VAL A 659 5.39 -32.11 0.74
CA VAL A 659 4.49 -30.97 1.03
C VAL A 659 3.71 -31.13 2.33
N ASP A 660 3.75 -32.34 2.95
CA ASP A 660 3.02 -32.74 4.14
C ASP A 660 3.86 -32.68 5.44
#